data_27aff42ea7e5aa91325f1efc45a852d4
#
_entry.id   27aff42ea7e5aa91325f1efc45a852d4
#
_cell.length_a   1.000
_cell.length_b   1.000
_cell.length_c   1.000
_cell.angle_alpha   90.00
_cell.angle_beta   90.00
_cell.angle_gamma   90.00
#
_symmetry.space_group_name_H-M   'P 1'
#
loop_
_entity.id
_entity.type
_entity.pdbx_description
1 polymer ?
#
loop_
_entity_poly.entity_id
_entity_poly.type
_entity_poly.pdbx_seq_one_letter_code
_entity_poly.pdbx_strand_id
1 'polypeptide(L)'
;MNKQIFNKRSPILFKHFSRKGYALFSCIGREVLVGTLNIATLTYAKADGISTRTDFASDSLSREEVKLDEVIVTGSRAPLTQLQSAKIVEVITRDDIHRAQATTINDILKLATGVDVRQRGGFGVQTDISINGGTFDQITILLNGVDISNPQTGHNAADFPVSLQDIERIEVLEGASARVFGSQAFNGAINIVTKQAENTGVRISTEAGSFGTWGANGSLSFCNKNFGSTLSGGYQQSDGGTENSDFKKRQLYWQGGLGKEGAKLNWQAGLISKDYGASTFYSARFNNQYETTRRYIASISGELKPIAGSSLTLAPTVYGHRNHDHYQLTRHKTGASNGENYHRLDVYGGSLNIYFSSILGKTAVGADLRREKIYSTAYGDMLDESEYKDIHGSDRKYTRMGKRTTSNFFIEHNVILGGFTLSAGLLANKNTGIDSDYKLYPGIDLSYRPSENWKLFASWNKALRVPTYTDLYTSNSVQQGDLNLKPEKNSTFKVGSQYRSEWLDANLSAFYSKGTDMIDWVYETQESTKYHALNIGELNNMGFSVETTIKLNNLLPTTPLERLKLGYAYIDQDHKTDRQIFKSLYALEYLRHKFTCTLDHRIWRQLHASWSLRWQQRMNGYHPYTKLDGKIMWDANSYNIYVMADNITCHRYYDLGGVKQPGMWVMAGLTIKIQ
;
A
#
# COMPACT_ATOMS: atom_id res chain seq x y z
N MET A 1 -13.42 -53.54 -14.21
CA MET A 1 -13.49 -54.75 -13.34
C MET A 1 -12.87 -54.38 -12.00
N ASN A 2 -13.73 -54.42 -11.01
CA ASN A 2 -13.52 -54.69 -9.57
C ASN A 2 -12.48 -53.87 -8.79
N LYS A 3 -12.92 -52.98 -7.84
CA LYS A 3 -13.41 -53.21 -6.47
C LYS A 3 -12.29 -53.81 -5.57
N GLN A 4 -11.91 -53.25 -4.42
CA GLN A 4 -12.60 -52.98 -3.15
C GLN A 4 -11.58 -52.39 -2.17
N ILE A 5 -11.87 -51.33 -1.39
CA ILE A 5 -12.54 -51.30 -0.07
C ILE A 5 -11.67 -51.82 1.08
N PHE A 6 -11.41 -51.04 2.09
CA PHE A 6 -11.79 -51.02 3.49
C PHE A 6 -10.78 -50.34 4.42
N ASN A 7 -11.23 -49.26 5.00
CA ASN A 7 -11.37 -48.97 6.43
C ASN A 7 -10.36 -49.61 7.43
N LYS A 8 -9.63 -48.74 8.15
CA LYS A 8 -9.45 -48.91 9.60
C LYS A 8 -9.22 -47.56 10.30
N ARG A 9 -10.17 -47.22 11.15
CA ARG A 9 -10.03 -46.22 12.21
C ARG A 9 -9.14 -46.78 13.31
N SER A 10 -8.29 -45.95 13.87
CA SER A 10 -7.98 -45.92 15.31
C SER A 10 -6.98 -44.80 15.65
N PRO A 11 -6.86 -44.38 16.91
CA PRO A 11 -6.74 -42.99 17.33
C PRO A 11 -5.30 -42.63 17.61
N ILE A 12 -4.83 -41.55 16.96
CA ILE A 12 -3.54 -40.93 17.29
C ILE A 12 -3.80 -39.43 17.54
N LEU A 13 -4.23 -39.13 18.75
CA LEU A 13 -4.49 -37.73 19.17
C LEU A 13 -3.59 -37.26 20.32
N PHE A 14 -2.55 -38.03 20.72
CA PHE A 14 -1.73 -37.63 21.88
C PHE A 14 -0.20 -37.66 21.71
N LYS A 15 0.34 -37.89 20.51
CA LYS A 15 1.80 -37.90 20.32
C LYS A 15 2.41 -36.71 19.57
N HIS A 16 1.61 -35.74 19.16
CA HIS A 16 2.12 -34.60 18.36
C HIS A 16 2.39 -33.29 19.15
N PHE A 17 1.97 -33.21 20.42
CA PHE A 17 2.18 -32.00 21.22
C PHE A 17 3.59 -31.84 21.80
N SER A 18 4.36 -32.89 21.97
CA SER A 18 5.69 -32.81 22.62
C SER A 18 6.83 -32.40 21.68
N ARG A 19 6.74 -32.64 20.38
CA ARG A 19 7.79 -32.24 19.40
C ARG A 19 7.68 -30.78 18.91
N LYS A 20 6.50 -30.17 18.97
CA LYS A 20 6.34 -28.77 18.59
C LYS A 20 6.78 -27.77 19.66
N GLY A 21 6.76 -28.13 20.93
CA GLY A 21 7.23 -27.31 22.04
C GLY A 21 8.75 -27.06 22.01
N TYR A 22 9.54 -28.06 21.61
CA TYR A 22 11.00 -27.94 21.49
C TYR A 22 11.43 -27.05 20.31
N ALA A 23 10.67 -27.02 19.23
CA ALA A 23 10.97 -26.17 18.08
C ALA A 23 10.70 -24.68 18.38
N LEU A 24 9.70 -24.38 19.23
CA LEU A 24 9.40 -23.00 19.64
C LEU A 24 10.51 -22.43 20.55
N PHE A 25 11.01 -23.25 21.50
CA PHE A 25 12.11 -22.85 22.38
C PHE A 25 13.46 -22.73 21.64
N SER A 26 13.73 -23.53 20.63
CA SER A 26 14.97 -23.43 19.85
C SER A 26 15.00 -22.19 18.93
N CYS A 27 13.87 -21.75 18.41
CA CYS A 27 13.78 -20.49 17.64
C CYS A 27 13.96 -19.27 18.55
N ILE A 28 13.32 -19.25 19.73
CA ILE A 28 13.39 -18.11 20.67
C ILE A 28 14.80 -17.97 21.28
N GLY A 29 15.44 -19.07 21.61
CA GLY A 29 16.74 -19.06 22.30
C GLY A 29 17.93 -18.56 21.43
N ARG A 30 17.84 -18.70 20.12
CA ARG A 30 18.95 -18.31 19.22
C ARG A 30 18.91 -16.85 18.80
N GLU A 31 17.72 -16.24 18.74
CA GLU A 31 17.56 -14.87 18.25
C GLU A 31 17.60 -13.84 19.38
N VAL A 32 17.19 -14.20 20.61
CA VAL A 32 17.25 -13.30 21.77
C VAL A 32 18.70 -13.07 22.23
N LEU A 33 19.62 -14.03 22.03
CA LEU A 33 21.02 -13.89 22.45
C LEU A 33 21.82 -12.91 21.55
N VAL A 34 21.46 -12.77 20.29
CA VAL A 34 22.15 -11.85 19.35
C VAL A 34 21.66 -10.41 19.52
N GLY A 35 20.37 -10.22 19.86
CA GLY A 35 19.81 -8.89 20.09
C GLY A 35 20.27 -8.22 21.40
N THR A 36 20.57 -9.00 22.45
CA THR A 36 20.96 -8.46 23.75
C THR A 36 22.42 -8.05 23.84
N LEU A 37 23.32 -8.61 23.02
CA LEU A 37 24.75 -8.26 23.06
C LEU A 37 25.07 -6.89 22.42
N ASN A 38 24.21 -6.38 21.52
CA ASN A 38 24.42 -5.07 20.87
C ASN A 38 23.83 -3.88 21.63
N ILE A 39 22.95 -4.10 22.62
CA ILE A 39 22.37 -3.02 23.42
C ILE A 39 23.29 -2.62 24.59
N ALA A 40 24.16 -3.53 25.05
CA ALA A 40 25.03 -3.29 26.19
C ALA A 40 26.22 -2.34 25.94
N THR A 41 26.55 -2.04 24.69
CA THR A 41 27.68 -1.16 24.32
C THR A 41 27.33 0.32 24.15
N LEU A 42 26.06 0.71 24.26
CA LEU A 42 25.61 2.09 24.05
C LEU A 42 25.28 2.86 25.36
N THR A 43 25.50 2.29 26.55
CA THR A 43 25.08 2.89 27.83
C THR A 43 26.21 3.48 28.67
N TYR A 44 27.33 3.92 28.12
CA TYR A 44 28.33 4.72 28.85
C TYR A 44 28.42 6.14 28.28
N ALA A 45 27.41 6.96 28.55
CA ALA A 45 27.54 8.41 28.57
C ALA A 45 27.05 8.90 29.94
N LYS A 46 27.97 9.47 30.69
CA LYS A 46 27.79 10.04 32.01
C LYS A 46 26.63 11.04 32.04
N ALA A 47 25.68 10.80 32.95
CA ALA A 47 24.73 11.81 33.39
C ALA A 47 25.23 12.39 34.70
N ASP A 48 25.74 13.60 34.72
CA ASP A 48 25.94 14.41 35.91
C ASP A 48 24.77 15.38 36.04
N GLY A 49 24.06 15.20 37.17
CA GLY A 49 23.41 16.23 37.97
C GLY A 49 22.14 16.89 37.42
N ILE A 50 20.96 16.34 37.76
CA ILE A 50 19.73 17.14 37.93
C ILE A 50 19.03 16.73 39.21
N SER A 51 18.84 17.75 40.03
CA SER A 51 18.18 17.78 41.31
C SER A 51 16.73 17.28 41.25
N THR A 52 16.40 16.39 42.17
CA THR A 52 15.05 15.90 42.46
C THR A 52 14.13 17.01 42.96
N ARG A 53 13.07 17.28 42.21
CA ARG A 53 11.82 17.82 42.76
C ARG A 53 10.68 16.95 42.28
N THR A 54 10.14 16.19 43.19
CA THR A 54 8.94 15.37 43.04
C THR A 54 7.71 16.24 43.15
N ASP A 55 7.06 16.53 42.06
CA ASP A 55 5.65 16.88 42.05
C ASP A 55 4.96 15.88 41.09
N PHE A 56 4.22 14.95 41.68
CA PHE A 56 3.36 14.02 41.00
C PHE A 56 2.09 14.74 40.56
N ALA A 57 2.14 15.44 39.42
CA ALA A 57 0.95 15.72 38.65
C ALA A 57 0.74 14.52 37.73
N SER A 58 -0.38 13.83 37.90
CA SER A 58 -0.87 12.82 36.96
C SER A 58 -1.35 13.53 35.70
N ASP A 59 -0.42 13.89 34.84
CA ASP A 59 -0.74 14.36 33.50
C ASP A 59 -0.87 13.11 32.62
N SER A 60 -2.08 12.57 32.57
CA SER A 60 -2.50 11.70 31.52
C SER A 60 -2.46 12.54 30.23
N LEU A 61 -1.38 12.39 29.43
CA LEU A 61 -1.39 12.85 28.07
C LEU A 61 -2.60 12.20 27.38
N SER A 62 -3.70 12.92 27.33
CA SER A 62 -4.77 12.63 26.39
C SER A 62 -4.15 12.76 25.02
N ARG A 63 -3.74 11.62 24.42
CA ARG A 63 -3.59 11.57 22.97
C ARG A 63 -4.92 12.08 22.44
N GLU A 64 -4.90 13.22 21.77
CA GLU A 64 -6.09 13.77 21.13
C GLU A 64 -6.59 12.70 20.17
N GLU A 65 -7.70 12.08 20.53
CA GLU A 65 -8.33 11.04 19.73
C GLU A 65 -8.85 11.74 18.46
N VAL A 66 -8.20 11.51 17.34
CA VAL A 66 -8.60 12.10 16.07
C VAL A 66 -10.03 11.65 15.80
N LYS A 67 -10.96 12.59 15.83
CA LYS A 67 -12.35 12.32 15.46
C LYS A 67 -12.39 12.05 13.95
N LEU A 68 -12.39 10.78 13.58
CA LEU A 68 -12.37 10.33 12.18
C LEU A 68 -13.45 10.99 11.31
N ASP A 69 -14.58 11.36 11.89
CA ASP A 69 -15.69 12.00 11.19
C ASP A 69 -15.34 13.40 10.65
N GLU A 70 -14.39 14.09 11.26
CA GLU A 70 -13.90 15.41 10.88
C GLU A 70 -12.73 15.37 9.90
N VAL A 71 -12.13 14.19 9.69
CA VAL A 71 -11.00 14.03 8.76
C VAL A 71 -11.47 14.22 7.33
N ILE A 72 -10.79 15.11 6.60
CA ILE A 72 -10.97 15.25 5.14
C ILE A 72 -10.34 14.03 4.48
N VAL A 73 -11.14 13.28 3.74
CA VAL A 73 -10.71 12.05 3.06
C VAL A 73 -10.71 12.23 1.54
N THR A 74 -9.85 11.47 0.86
CA THR A 74 -9.67 11.53 -0.59
C THR A 74 -10.75 10.71 -1.34
N GLY A 75 -12.00 10.82 -0.95
CA GLY A 75 -13.13 10.10 -1.57
C GLY A 75 -13.91 10.90 -2.62
N SER A 76 -13.54 12.17 -2.86
CA SER A 76 -14.26 13.11 -3.71
C SER A 76 -13.29 14.14 -4.29
N ARG A 77 -13.63 14.72 -5.43
CA ARG A 77 -12.86 15.83 -6.04
C ARG A 77 -12.98 17.14 -5.26
N ALA A 78 -14.13 17.41 -4.65
CA ALA A 78 -14.26 18.48 -3.66
C ALA A 78 -13.87 17.95 -2.26
N PRO A 79 -13.17 18.71 -1.42
CA PRO A 79 -12.85 18.29 -0.06
C PRO A 79 -14.13 18.02 0.75
N LEU A 80 -14.30 16.76 1.16
CA LEU A 80 -15.39 16.31 2.02
C LEU A 80 -14.79 15.66 3.26
N THR A 81 -15.40 15.88 4.42
CA THR A 81 -15.08 15.07 5.61
C THR A 81 -15.60 13.66 5.43
N GLN A 82 -15.10 12.71 6.21
CA GLN A 82 -15.58 11.33 6.19
C GLN A 82 -17.08 11.27 6.46
N LEU A 83 -17.59 12.16 7.28
CA LEU A 83 -19.00 12.29 7.58
C LEU A 83 -19.82 12.73 6.34
N GLN A 84 -19.31 13.70 5.58
CA GLN A 84 -19.96 14.25 4.36
C GLN A 84 -19.78 13.35 3.13
N SER A 85 -18.74 12.54 3.08
CA SER A 85 -18.45 11.68 1.94
C SER A 85 -19.57 10.66 1.73
N ALA A 86 -20.03 10.48 0.50
CA ALA A 86 -20.97 9.43 0.17
C ALA A 86 -20.35 8.03 0.20
N LYS A 87 -19.01 7.91 0.08
CA LYS A 87 -18.26 6.66 0.19
C LYS A 87 -17.69 6.48 1.60
N ILE A 88 -17.53 5.22 2.01
CA ILE A 88 -16.70 4.89 3.17
C ILE A 88 -15.26 4.72 2.68
N VAL A 89 -14.35 5.43 3.33
CA VAL A 89 -12.91 5.30 3.16
C VAL A 89 -12.37 4.64 4.43
N GLU A 90 -11.70 3.50 4.30
CA GLU A 90 -10.99 2.90 5.42
C GLU A 90 -9.78 3.77 5.74
N VAL A 91 -9.64 4.18 6.99
CA VAL A 91 -8.54 5.02 7.47
C VAL A 91 -7.74 4.26 8.51
N ILE A 92 -6.50 3.93 8.17
CA ILE A 92 -5.52 3.41 9.12
C ILE A 92 -4.84 4.60 9.76
N THR A 93 -5.09 4.82 11.04
CA THR A 93 -4.66 6.00 11.77
C THR A 93 -3.19 5.92 12.19
N ARG A 94 -2.63 7.05 12.62
CA ARG A 94 -1.29 7.12 13.21
C ARG A 94 -1.13 6.22 14.44
N ASP A 95 -2.17 6.09 15.28
CA ASP A 95 -2.16 5.18 16.45
C ASP A 95 -2.13 3.72 16.00
N ASP A 96 -2.89 3.35 14.96
CA ASP A 96 -2.82 2.01 14.36
C ASP A 96 -1.42 1.68 13.85
N ILE A 97 -0.79 2.62 13.14
CA ILE A 97 0.57 2.47 12.61
C ILE A 97 1.59 2.32 13.73
N HIS A 98 1.45 3.09 14.80
CA HIS A 98 2.36 3.07 15.94
C HIS A 98 2.30 1.74 16.71
N ARG A 99 1.10 1.17 16.89
CA ARG A 99 0.88 -0.11 17.59
C ARG A 99 1.18 -1.34 16.75
N ALA A 100 1.14 -1.22 15.41
CA ALA A 100 1.30 -2.34 14.51
C ALA A 100 2.69 -2.99 14.60
N GLN A 101 2.72 -4.30 14.33
CA GLN A 101 3.93 -5.10 14.12
C GLN A 101 4.41 -4.93 12.68
N ALA A 102 4.92 -3.75 12.36
CA ALA A 102 5.25 -3.37 11.00
C ALA A 102 6.60 -2.68 10.92
N THR A 103 7.38 -3.04 9.92
CA THR A 103 8.65 -2.42 9.58
C THR A 103 8.52 -1.51 8.37
N THR A 104 7.53 -1.78 7.50
CA THR A 104 7.27 -1.02 6.28
C THR A 104 5.80 -0.63 6.15
N ILE A 105 5.51 0.33 5.25
CA ILE A 105 4.14 0.71 4.88
C ILE A 105 3.36 -0.51 4.35
N ASN A 106 4.04 -1.37 3.61
CA ASN A 106 3.42 -2.57 3.05
C ASN A 106 2.94 -3.55 4.14
N ASP A 107 3.63 -3.59 5.29
CA ASP A 107 3.21 -4.41 6.43
C ASP A 107 1.95 -3.85 7.10
N ILE A 108 1.83 -2.53 7.16
CA ILE A 108 0.61 -1.87 7.64
C ILE A 108 -0.59 -2.21 6.74
N LEU A 109 -0.42 -2.19 5.43
CA LEU A 109 -1.48 -2.51 4.48
C LEU A 109 -1.98 -3.96 4.58
N LYS A 110 -1.17 -4.88 5.14
CA LYS A 110 -1.63 -6.25 5.44
C LYS A 110 -2.75 -6.28 6.48
N LEU A 111 -2.90 -5.24 7.30
CA LEU A 111 -3.93 -5.14 8.32
C LEU A 111 -5.28 -4.69 7.74
N ALA A 112 -5.29 -3.97 6.61
CA ALA A 112 -6.52 -3.56 5.93
C ALA A 112 -7.26 -4.78 5.37
N THR A 113 -8.55 -4.86 5.60
CA THR A 113 -9.35 -6.07 5.38
C THR A 113 -9.49 -6.41 3.90
N GLY A 114 -9.80 -5.44 3.05
CA GLY A 114 -9.97 -5.62 1.59
C GLY A 114 -8.67 -5.63 0.78
N VAL A 115 -7.51 -5.46 1.43
CA VAL A 115 -6.21 -5.36 0.77
C VAL A 115 -5.45 -6.69 0.85
N ASP A 116 -4.96 -7.14 -0.29
CA ASP A 116 -4.03 -8.28 -0.39
C ASP A 116 -2.62 -7.74 -0.66
N VAL A 117 -1.67 -8.11 0.20
CA VAL A 117 -0.26 -7.70 0.11
C VAL A 117 0.60 -8.94 0.02
N ARG A 118 1.26 -9.13 -1.13
CA ARG A 118 2.13 -10.26 -1.43
C ARG A 118 3.58 -9.79 -1.43
N GLN A 119 4.36 -10.25 -0.47
CA GLN A 119 5.80 -10.00 -0.44
C GLN A 119 6.56 -11.17 -1.04
N ARG A 120 7.60 -10.88 -1.79
CA ARG A 120 8.39 -11.88 -2.50
C ARG A 120 9.64 -12.31 -1.70
N GLY A 121 9.43 -12.85 -0.48
CA GLY A 121 10.53 -13.35 0.37
C GLY A 121 10.77 -12.52 1.63
N GLY A 122 9.79 -11.77 2.09
CA GLY A 122 9.82 -10.96 3.30
C GLY A 122 9.74 -9.45 3.02
N PHE A 123 9.90 -8.62 4.07
CA PHE A 123 9.88 -7.18 3.90
C PHE A 123 11.18 -6.66 3.25
N GLY A 124 11.12 -5.47 2.66
CA GLY A 124 12.26 -4.81 2.04
C GLY A 124 12.53 -5.18 0.58
N VAL A 125 12.02 -6.31 0.11
CA VAL A 125 12.06 -6.74 -1.30
C VAL A 125 10.82 -6.26 -2.06
N GLN A 126 10.56 -6.81 -3.25
CA GLN A 126 9.39 -6.44 -4.05
C GLN A 126 8.08 -6.83 -3.36
N THR A 127 7.08 -5.97 -3.48
CA THR A 127 5.75 -6.15 -2.88
C THR A 127 4.67 -5.82 -3.88
N ASP A 128 3.72 -6.74 -4.06
CA ASP A 128 2.53 -6.56 -4.87
C ASP A 128 1.34 -6.25 -3.96
N ILE A 129 0.58 -5.21 -4.28
CA ILE A 129 -0.60 -4.79 -3.54
C ILE A 129 -1.82 -4.85 -4.45
N SER A 130 -2.89 -5.46 -4.00
CA SER A 130 -4.16 -5.49 -4.73
C SER A 130 -5.36 -5.31 -3.80
N ILE A 131 -6.51 -4.96 -4.36
CA ILE A 131 -7.76 -4.71 -3.63
C ILE A 131 -8.87 -5.56 -4.24
N ASN A 132 -9.71 -6.17 -3.40
CA ASN A 132 -10.95 -6.86 -3.77
C ASN A 132 -10.77 -7.90 -4.90
N GLY A 133 -9.73 -8.73 -4.83
CA GLY A 133 -9.47 -9.79 -5.79
C GLY A 133 -8.91 -9.33 -7.14
N GLY A 134 -8.52 -8.06 -7.25
CA GLY A 134 -7.81 -7.55 -8.42
C GLY A 134 -6.32 -7.89 -8.44
N THR A 135 -5.61 -7.35 -9.44
CA THR A 135 -4.16 -7.45 -9.58
C THR A 135 -3.47 -6.17 -9.09
N PHE A 136 -2.15 -6.23 -8.94
CA PHE A 136 -1.32 -5.10 -8.51
C PHE A 136 -1.28 -3.93 -9.51
N ASP A 137 -1.61 -4.16 -10.78
CA ASP A 137 -1.70 -3.11 -11.81
C ASP A 137 -3.05 -2.38 -11.81
N GLN A 138 -4.02 -2.82 -11.00
CA GLN A 138 -5.41 -2.37 -11.00
C GLN A 138 -5.74 -1.41 -9.87
N ILE A 139 -4.73 -0.88 -9.19
CA ILE A 139 -4.89 0.09 -8.11
C ILE A 139 -4.10 1.37 -8.40
N THR A 140 -4.62 2.50 -7.91
CA THR A 140 -3.87 3.77 -7.92
C THR A 140 -3.21 3.98 -6.58
N ILE A 141 -1.91 4.28 -6.60
CA ILE A 141 -1.13 4.62 -5.40
C ILE A 141 -0.86 6.12 -5.38
N LEU A 142 -1.23 6.75 -4.28
CA LEU A 142 -1.10 8.18 -4.07
C LEU A 142 -0.18 8.48 -2.87
N LEU A 143 0.58 9.57 -2.97
CA LEU A 143 1.30 10.17 -1.86
C LEU A 143 0.83 11.62 -1.71
N ASN A 144 0.18 11.93 -0.59
CA ASN A 144 -0.48 13.23 -0.36
C ASN A 144 -1.42 13.65 -1.50
N GLY A 145 -2.19 12.69 -2.04
CA GLY A 145 -3.13 12.92 -3.13
C GLY A 145 -2.51 12.97 -4.53
N VAL A 146 -1.19 12.87 -4.66
CA VAL A 146 -0.49 12.86 -5.95
C VAL A 146 -0.26 11.42 -6.41
N ASP A 147 -0.67 11.12 -7.65
CA ASP A 147 -0.50 9.79 -8.25
C ASP A 147 0.98 9.48 -8.49
N ILE A 148 1.47 8.44 -7.82
CA ILE A 148 2.83 7.90 -7.95
C ILE A 148 2.84 6.49 -8.54
N SER A 149 1.74 6.01 -9.12
CA SER A 149 1.66 4.70 -9.78
C SER A 149 2.70 4.56 -10.90
N ASN A 150 3.20 3.34 -11.10
CA ASN A 150 4.23 3.05 -12.09
C ASN A 150 3.61 2.43 -13.35
N PRO A 151 3.55 3.14 -14.50
CA PRO A 151 2.99 2.61 -15.74
C PRO A 151 3.85 1.56 -16.44
N GLN A 152 5.10 1.34 -16.02
CA GLN A 152 5.91 0.23 -16.52
C GLN A 152 5.34 -1.09 -16.00
N THR A 153 5.12 -1.18 -14.68
CA THR A 153 4.59 -2.34 -13.97
C THR A 153 4.11 -1.93 -12.57
N GLY A 154 3.02 -2.50 -12.08
CA GLY A 154 2.55 -2.27 -10.71
C GLY A 154 3.45 -2.87 -9.64
N HIS A 155 4.35 -3.80 -9.97
CA HIS A 155 5.30 -4.40 -9.02
C HIS A 155 6.15 -3.37 -8.27
N ASN A 156 6.49 -2.26 -8.89
CA ASN A 156 7.31 -1.20 -8.28
C ASN A 156 6.46 -0.06 -7.67
N ALA A 157 5.14 -0.17 -7.67
CA ALA A 157 4.25 0.85 -7.13
C ALA A 157 4.40 1.00 -5.60
N ALA A 158 4.75 -0.07 -4.90
CA ALA A 158 4.91 -0.14 -3.45
C ALA A 158 6.24 0.42 -2.91
N ASP A 159 7.06 1.08 -3.73
CA ASP A 159 8.30 1.73 -3.32
C ASP A 159 8.00 3.18 -2.87
N PHE A 160 7.78 3.36 -1.56
CA PHE A 160 7.47 4.65 -0.95
C PHE A 160 8.74 5.34 -0.46
N PRO A 161 9.02 6.61 -0.84
CA PRO A 161 10.19 7.35 -0.39
C PRO A 161 10.05 7.93 1.04
N VAL A 162 9.12 7.41 1.82
CA VAL A 162 8.78 7.85 3.17
C VAL A 162 8.90 6.71 4.17
N SER A 163 9.23 7.02 5.43
CA SER A 163 9.26 6.07 6.53
C SER A 163 7.89 5.95 7.20
N LEU A 164 7.65 4.89 7.97
CA LEU A 164 6.43 4.76 8.79
C LEU A 164 6.23 5.93 9.74
N GLN A 165 7.32 6.53 10.22
CA GLN A 165 7.29 7.63 11.17
C GLN A 165 6.83 8.96 10.55
N ASP A 166 6.93 9.07 9.22
CA ASP A 166 6.50 10.26 8.48
C ASP A 166 4.99 10.24 8.16
N ILE A 167 4.30 9.10 8.40
CA ILE A 167 2.91 8.90 8.01
C ILE A 167 1.97 9.39 9.10
N GLU A 168 0.97 10.16 8.69
CA GLU A 168 -0.17 10.56 9.51
C GLU A 168 -1.28 9.52 9.46
N ARG A 169 -1.64 9.07 8.26
CA ARG A 169 -2.64 8.04 8.02
C ARG A 169 -2.47 7.42 6.64
N ILE A 170 -3.11 6.27 6.47
CA ILE A 170 -3.27 5.63 5.15
C ILE A 170 -4.76 5.53 4.89
N GLU A 171 -5.19 5.99 3.72
CA GLU A 171 -6.57 5.93 3.26
C GLU A 171 -6.68 4.85 2.19
N VAL A 172 -7.61 3.89 2.39
CA VAL A 172 -7.90 2.85 1.41
C VAL A 172 -9.32 3.06 0.89
N LEU A 173 -9.43 3.32 -0.40
CA LEU A 173 -10.69 3.46 -1.10
C LEU A 173 -10.90 2.24 -2.00
N GLU A 174 -11.87 1.42 -1.67
CA GLU A 174 -12.20 0.21 -2.39
C GLU A 174 -13.22 0.45 -3.51
N GLY A 175 -13.08 -0.31 -4.61
CA GLY A 175 -13.94 -0.28 -5.78
C GLY A 175 -13.54 0.77 -6.80
N ALA A 176 -14.15 0.69 -7.99
CA ALA A 176 -13.88 1.59 -9.10
C ALA A 176 -14.06 3.07 -8.70
N SER A 177 -13.08 3.90 -9.00
CA SER A 177 -13.04 5.30 -8.53
C SER A 177 -12.43 6.26 -9.55
N ALA A 178 -12.62 5.97 -10.85
CA ALA A 178 -12.01 6.74 -11.95
C ALA A 178 -12.37 8.23 -11.91
N ARG A 179 -13.61 8.59 -11.57
CA ARG A 179 -14.03 9.99 -11.51
C ARG A 179 -13.26 10.82 -10.48
N VAL A 180 -12.72 10.18 -9.44
CA VAL A 180 -11.96 10.85 -8.38
C VAL A 180 -10.46 10.85 -8.67
N PHE A 181 -9.89 9.68 -8.99
CA PHE A 181 -8.44 9.48 -9.09
C PHE A 181 -7.91 9.33 -10.53
N GLY A 182 -8.77 9.46 -11.54
CA GLY A 182 -8.43 9.17 -12.93
C GLY A 182 -8.76 7.73 -13.31
N SER A 183 -8.65 7.43 -14.60
CA SER A 183 -9.13 6.19 -15.19
C SER A 183 -8.52 4.92 -14.59
N GLN A 184 -7.30 4.99 -14.06
CA GLN A 184 -6.52 3.85 -13.55
C GLN A 184 -6.95 3.35 -12.16
N ALA A 185 -7.81 4.07 -11.42
CA ALA A 185 -8.38 3.59 -10.15
C ALA A 185 -9.43 2.50 -10.41
N PHE A 186 -8.97 1.34 -10.89
CA PHE A 186 -9.79 0.26 -11.42
C PHE A 186 -10.51 -0.52 -10.30
N ASN A 187 -9.77 -1.02 -9.31
CA ASN A 187 -10.31 -1.72 -8.13
C ASN A 187 -10.23 -0.89 -6.86
N GLY A 188 -9.60 0.27 -6.92
CA GLY A 188 -9.47 1.17 -5.78
C GLY A 188 -8.24 2.04 -5.82
N ALA A 189 -8.02 2.76 -4.71
CA ALA A 189 -6.86 3.60 -4.52
C ALA A 189 -6.37 3.53 -3.08
N ILE A 190 -5.06 3.72 -2.89
CA ILE A 190 -4.40 3.84 -1.59
C ILE A 190 -3.70 5.19 -1.56
N ASN A 191 -4.04 6.04 -0.58
CA ASN A 191 -3.40 7.33 -0.38
C ASN A 191 -2.60 7.34 0.92
N ILE A 192 -1.29 7.52 0.80
CA ILE A 192 -0.39 7.69 1.93
C ILE A 192 -0.34 9.18 2.26
N VAL A 193 -0.83 9.55 3.43
CA VAL A 193 -0.85 10.94 3.90
C VAL A 193 0.26 11.12 4.94
N THR A 194 1.15 12.07 4.69
CA THR A 194 2.30 12.36 5.57
C THR A 194 1.98 13.44 6.58
N LYS A 195 2.69 13.41 7.72
CA LYS A 195 2.54 14.39 8.80
C LYS A 195 3.00 15.76 8.37
N GLN A 196 2.20 16.78 8.62
CA GLN A 196 2.68 18.14 8.58
C GLN A 196 3.56 18.45 9.82
N ALA A 197 4.48 19.38 9.70
CA ALA A 197 5.28 19.84 10.82
C ALA A 197 4.41 20.66 11.79
N GLU A 198 4.17 20.14 12.99
CA GLU A 198 3.41 20.82 14.06
C GLU A 198 4.33 21.53 15.04
N ASN A 199 5.53 20.98 15.26
CA ASN A 199 6.54 21.50 16.17
C ASN A 199 7.92 21.47 15.51
N THR A 200 8.79 22.37 15.95
CA THR A 200 10.22 22.31 15.61
C THR A 200 10.88 21.24 16.48
N GLY A 201 11.64 20.34 15.85
CA GLY A 201 12.29 19.28 16.59
C GLY A 201 13.03 18.28 15.72
N VAL A 202 13.68 17.35 16.40
CA VAL A 202 14.46 16.25 15.80
C VAL A 202 13.89 14.93 16.26
N ARG A 203 13.78 13.96 15.35
CA ARG A 203 13.47 12.58 15.69
C ARG A 203 14.54 11.68 15.09
N ILE A 204 15.06 10.76 15.91
CA ILE A 204 16.03 9.76 15.48
C ILE A 204 15.48 8.40 15.90
N SER A 205 15.51 7.42 15.00
CA SER A 205 15.17 6.04 15.31
C SER A 205 16.19 5.07 14.73
N THR A 206 16.43 4.01 15.49
CA THR A 206 17.29 2.89 15.09
C THR A 206 16.57 1.59 15.39
N GLU A 207 16.82 0.59 14.57
CA GLU A 207 16.28 -0.75 14.74
C GLU A 207 17.32 -1.80 14.33
N ALA A 208 17.25 -2.96 14.97
CA ALA A 208 18.08 -4.12 14.62
C ALA A 208 17.31 -5.41 14.91
N GLY A 209 17.68 -6.51 14.24
CA GLY A 209 17.01 -7.79 14.44
C GLY A 209 17.56 -8.94 13.64
N SER A 210 16.70 -9.93 13.41
CA SER A 210 17.02 -11.17 12.73
C SER A 210 17.61 -10.96 11.33
N PHE A 211 18.38 -11.92 10.86
CA PHE A 211 18.95 -11.96 9.50
C PHE A 211 19.82 -10.73 9.16
N GLY A 212 20.67 -10.29 10.12
CA GLY A 212 21.52 -9.13 9.92
C GLY A 212 20.76 -7.84 9.63
N THR A 213 19.48 -7.78 9.98
CA THR A 213 18.65 -6.59 9.75
C THR A 213 19.05 -5.47 10.67
N TRP A 214 19.27 -4.28 10.13
CA TRP A 214 19.37 -3.06 10.89
C TRP A 214 18.92 -1.85 10.05
N GLY A 215 18.51 -0.80 10.73
CA GLY A 215 18.08 0.43 10.09
C GLY A 215 18.26 1.63 11.01
N ALA A 216 18.36 2.81 10.39
CA ALA A 216 18.37 4.09 11.07
C ALA A 216 17.57 5.10 10.23
N ASN A 217 16.73 5.89 10.91
CA ASN A 217 15.96 6.96 10.30
C ASN A 217 16.12 8.23 11.15
N GLY A 218 16.15 9.38 10.48
CA GLY A 218 16.17 10.68 11.12
C GLY A 218 15.20 11.65 10.47
N SER A 219 14.60 12.56 11.23
CA SER A 219 13.81 13.66 10.69
C SER A 219 14.06 14.95 11.45
N LEU A 220 14.10 16.05 10.69
CA LEU A 220 14.20 17.42 11.17
C LEU A 220 12.91 18.13 10.78
N SER A 221 12.20 18.67 11.75
CA SER A 221 11.00 19.45 11.52
C SER A 221 11.21 20.88 11.99
N PHE A 222 10.73 21.82 11.20
CA PHE A 222 10.68 23.23 11.54
C PHE A 222 9.26 23.76 11.32
N CYS A 223 8.71 24.44 12.30
CA CYS A 223 7.36 24.98 12.22
C CYS A 223 7.28 26.36 12.84
N ASN A 224 6.56 27.26 12.16
CA ASN A 224 6.08 28.51 12.71
C ASN A 224 4.62 28.74 12.28
N LYS A 225 4.03 29.90 12.61
CA LYS A 225 2.61 30.20 12.39
C LYS A 225 2.11 29.92 10.95
N ASN A 226 2.92 30.16 9.93
CA ASN A 226 2.50 30.11 8.52
C ASN A 226 3.32 29.13 7.68
N PHE A 227 4.36 28.54 8.23
CA PHE A 227 5.30 27.69 7.51
C PHE A 227 5.62 26.46 8.32
N GLY A 228 5.54 25.30 7.68
CA GLY A 228 6.01 24.05 8.23
C GLY A 228 6.84 23.28 7.21
N SER A 229 7.93 22.67 7.63
CA SER A 229 8.76 21.84 6.76
C SER A 229 9.39 20.69 7.54
N THR A 230 9.45 19.51 6.92
CA THR A 230 10.11 18.33 7.47
C THR A 230 11.02 17.72 6.41
N LEU A 231 12.27 17.48 6.80
CA LEU A 231 13.23 16.68 6.05
C LEU A 231 13.46 15.38 6.81
N SER A 232 13.24 14.23 6.17
CA SER A 232 13.50 12.91 6.74
C SER A 232 14.38 12.07 5.82
N GLY A 233 15.17 11.19 6.41
CA GLY A 233 16.03 10.28 5.66
C GLY A 233 16.28 9.00 6.44
N GLY A 234 16.55 7.92 5.71
CA GLY A 234 16.76 6.61 6.33
C GLY A 234 17.56 5.64 5.48
N TYR A 235 18.13 4.69 6.20
CA TYR A 235 18.82 3.53 5.66
C TYR A 235 18.31 2.26 6.35
N GLN A 236 18.16 1.18 5.60
CA GLN A 236 17.80 -0.13 6.13
C GLN A 236 18.43 -1.22 5.27
N GLN A 237 18.91 -2.28 5.90
CA GLN A 237 19.40 -3.47 5.20
C GLN A 237 19.07 -4.75 5.94
N SER A 238 19.15 -5.87 5.25
CA SER A 238 19.05 -7.23 5.79
C SER A 238 19.78 -8.21 4.87
N ASP A 239 20.26 -9.31 5.43
CA ASP A 239 20.80 -10.43 4.67
C ASP A 239 19.68 -11.34 4.11
N GLY A 240 18.41 -11.06 4.51
CA GLY A 240 17.23 -11.79 4.06
C GLY A 240 16.91 -13.06 4.85
N GLY A 241 15.62 -13.32 5.03
CA GLY A 241 15.11 -14.52 5.77
C GLY A 241 14.98 -15.77 4.90
N THR A 242 15.22 -15.65 3.60
CA THR A 242 15.23 -16.75 2.61
C THR A 242 16.36 -16.56 1.62
N GLU A 243 16.68 -17.61 0.83
CA GLU A 243 17.72 -17.56 -0.19
C GLU A 243 17.50 -16.39 -1.16
N ASN A 244 18.58 -15.61 -1.43
CA ASN A 244 18.58 -14.47 -2.34
C ASN A 244 17.40 -13.50 -2.10
N SER A 245 17.21 -13.10 -0.82
CA SER A 245 16.22 -12.10 -0.39
C SER A 245 16.85 -10.97 0.44
N ASP A 246 18.16 -10.81 0.34
CA ASP A 246 18.89 -9.68 0.92
C ASP A 246 18.47 -8.36 0.29
N PHE A 247 18.53 -7.28 1.06
CA PHE A 247 18.22 -5.96 0.53
C PHE A 247 19.01 -4.84 1.21
N LYS A 248 19.16 -3.73 0.47
CA LYS A 248 19.62 -2.43 0.97
C LYS A 248 18.66 -1.36 0.47
N LYS A 249 18.13 -0.56 1.38
CA LYS A 249 17.20 0.53 1.09
C LYS A 249 17.74 1.85 1.63
N ARG A 250 17.67 2.91 0.80
CA ARG A 250 17.99 4.29 1.16
C ARG A 250 16.84 5.17 0.76
N GLN A 251 16.48 6.10 1.62
CA GLN A 251 15.39 7.02 1.34
C GLN A 251 15.69 8.41 1.87
N LEU A 252 15.20 9.42 1.16
CA LEU A 252 15.20 10.82 1.57
C LEU A 252 13.87 11.44 1.17
N TYR A 253 13.25 12.17 2.07
CA TYR A 253 11.99 12.83 1.81
C TYR A 253 11.95 14.21 2.43
N TRP A 254 11.55 15.19 1.66
CA TRP A 254 11.36 16.57 2.07
C TRP A 254 9.95 17.03 1.71
N GLN A 255 9.28 17.61 2.67
CA GLN A 255 7.96 18.18 2.47
C GLN A 255 7.81 19.47 3.26
N GLY A 256 6.83 20.26 2.87
CA GLY A 256 6.47 21.46 3.61
C GLY A 256 5.23 22.12 3.10
N GLY A 257 4.78 23.11 3.85
CA GLY A 257 3.64 23.94 3.52
C GLY A 257 3.86 25.38 3.95
N LEU A 258 3.29 26.27 3.17
CA LEU A 258 3.18 27.69 3.45
C LEU A 258 1.70 28.07 3.36
N GLY A 259 1.13 28.59 4.45
CA GLY A 259 -0.27 28.96 4.51
C GLY A 259 -0.48 30.40 4.95
N LYS A 260 -1.33 31.11 4.23
CA LYS A 260 -1.85 32.41 4.59
C LYS A 260 -3.34 32.41 4.37
N GLU A 261 -4.07 33.35 4.96
CA GLU A 261 -5.51 33.48 4.72
C GLU A 261 -5.81 33.53 3.22
N GLY A 262 -6.64 32.58 2.73
CA GLY A 262 -7.00 32.50 1.31
C GLY A 262 -5.97 31.86 0.38
N ALA A 263 -4.75 31.49 0.86
CA ALA A 263 -3.74 30.86 0.01
C ALA A 263 -2.93 29.80 0.79
N LYS A 264 -2.79 28.62 0.23
CA LYS A 264 -1.91 27.56 0.74
C LYS A 264 -1.03 27.04 -0.39
N LEU A 265 0.21 26.73 -0.08
CA LEU A 265 1.16 26.07 -0.96
C LEU A 265 1.76 24.90 -0.22
N ASN A 266 1.77 23.74 -0.84
CA ASN A 266 2.42 22.54 -0.32
C ASN A 266 3.41 22.02 -1.36
N TRP A 267 4.50 21.45 -0.89
CA TRP A 267 5.49 20.78 -1.73
C TRP A 267 5.94 19.47 -1.10
N GLN A 268 6.38 18.57 -1.94
CA GLN A 268 7.06 17.36 -1.54
C GLN A 268 8.11 16.97 -2.58
N ALA A 269 9.21 16.38 -2.10
CA ALA A 269 10.23 15.76 -2.93
C ALA A 269 10.75 14.51 -2.21
N GLY A 270 10.95 13.42 -2.94
CA GLY A 270 11.39 12.17 -2.35
C GLY A 270 12.29 11.36 -3.27
N LEU A 271 13.18 10.61 -2.64
CA LEU A 271 14.08 9.65 -3.26
C LEU A 271 13.99 8.33 -2.50
N ILE A 272 13.85 7.24 -3.21
CA ILE A 272 14.11 5.89 -2.67
C ILE A 272 15.00 5.13 -3.63
N SER A 273 15.98 4.40 -3.09
CA SER A 273 16.82 3.46 -3.80
C SER A 273 16.80 2.13 -3.07
N LYS A 274 16.53 1.05 -3.79
CA LYS A 274 16.55 -0.32 -3.31
C LYS A 274 17.42 -1.17 -4.20
N ASP A 275 18.26 -2.00 -3.56
CA ASP A 275 19.05 -3.06 -4.17
C ASP A 275 18.64 -4.35 -3.48
N TYR A 276 18.18 -5.39 -4.20
CA TYR A 276 17.66 -6.60 -3.56
C TYR A 276 17.80 -7.86 -4.40
N GLY A 277 17.99 -8.98 -3.70
CA GLY A 277 17.89 -10.30 -4.27
C GLY A 277 16.42 -10.60 -4.62
N ALA A 278 16.21 -11.00 -5.86
CA ALA A 278 14.87 -11.23 -6.41
C ALA A 278 14.56 -12.71 -6.61
N SER A 279 15.19 -13.62 -5.85
CA SER A 279 15.00 -15.06 -5.87
C SER A 279 14.22 -15.56 -7.12
N THR A 280 13.15 -16.31 -6.99
CA THR A 280 12.35 -16.84 -8.09
C THR A 280 11.22 -15.89 -8.57
N PHE A 281 11.40 -14.56 -8.48
CA PHE A 281 10.30 -13.58 -8.65
C PHE A 281 9.54 -13.69 -9.97
N TYR A 282 10.26 -13.76 -11.07
CA TYR A 282 9.65 -13.77 -12.40
C TYR A 282 9.69 -15.15 -13.06
N SER A 283 10.43 -16.09 -12.50
CA SER A 283 10.47 -17.48 -12.95
C SER A 283 11.05 -18.41 -11.89
N ALA A 284 10.36 -19.49 -11.59
CA ALA A 284 10.84 -20.54 -10.70
C ALA A 284 12.11 -21.26 -11.20
N ARG A 285 12.48 -21.08 -12.47
CA ARG A 285 13.71 -21.65 -13.06
C ARG A 285 14.99 -20.94 -12.63
N PHE A 286 14.88 -19.68 -12.16
CA PHE A 286 16.01 -18.82 -11.83
C PHE A 286 15.88 -18.33 -10.39
N ASN A 287 16.72 -18.84 -9.49
CA ASN A 287 16.71 -18.50 -8.07
C ASN A 287 17.72 -17.39 -7.68
N ASN A 288 18.50 -16.92 -8.64
CA ASN A 288 19.57 -15.93 -8.39
C ASN A 288 19.34 -14.63 -9.20
N GLN A 289 18.09 -14.18 -9.27
CA GLN A 289 17.73 -12.91 -9.89
C GLN A 289 18.09 -11.75 -8.96
N TYR A 290 18.34 -10.58 -9.52
CA TYR A 290 18.68 -9.38 -8.77
C TYR A 290 18.06 -8.15 -9.40
N GLU A 291 17.64 -7.20 -8.57
CA GLU A 291 17.01 -5.98 -9.06
C GLU A 291 17.44 -4.76 -8.26
N THR A 292 17.66 -3.66 -8.96
CA THR A 292 17.92 -2.34 -8.38
C THR A 292 16.86 -1.38 -8.86
N THR A 293 16.12 -0.78 -7.93
CA THR A 293 15.13 0.26 -8.23
C THR A 293 15.54 1.60 -7.63
N ARG A 294 15.29 2.69 -8.36
CA ARG A 294 15.44 4.06 -7.87
C ARG A 294 14.25 4.88 -8.30
N ARG A 295 13.61 5.55 -7.34
CA ARG A 295 12.48 6.43 -7.62
C ARG A 295 12.74 7.82 -7.08
N TYR A 296 12.46 8.82 -7.90
CA TYR A 296 12.46 10.23 -7.56
C TYR A 296 11.05 10.76 -7.74
N ILE A 297 10.54 11.50 -6.78
CA ILE A 297 9.24 12.17 -6.88
C ILE A 297 9.40 13.65 -6.53
N ALA A 298 8.59 14.49 -7.14
CA ALA A 298 8.42 15.87 -6.72
C ALA A 298 7.01 16.36 -7.07
N SER A 299 6.41 17.16 -6.21
CA SER A 299 5.19 17.89 -6.53
C SER A 299 5.07 19.20 -5.78
N ILE A 300 4.31 20.12 -6.39
CA ILE A 300 3.86 21.37 -5.79
C ILE A 300 2.35 21.42 -5.98
N SER A 301 1.61 21.67 -4.92
CA SER A 301 0.16 21.87 -4.94
C SER A 301 -0.21 23.15 -4.21
N GLY A 302 -1.24 23.81 -4.70
CA GLY A 302 -1.75 25.05 -4.11
C GLY A 302 -3.25 24.99 -3.86
N GLU A 303 -3.72 25.81 -2.95
CA GLU A 303 -5.13 26.18 -2.79
C GLU A 303 -5.21 27.70 -2.74
N LEU A 304 -6.00 28.28 -3.64
CA LEU A 304 -6.18 29.71 -3.75
C LEU A 304 -7.67 30.05 -3.72
N LYS A 305 -8.07 30.96 -2.85
CA LYS A 305 -9.40 31.58 -2.82
C LYS A 305 -9.32 32.95 -3.46
N PRO A 306 -9.57 33.08 -4.79
CA PRO A 306 -9.33 34.32 -5.53
C PRO A 306 -10.26 35.47 -5.14
N ILE A 307 -11.40 35.13 -4.53
CA ILE A 307 -12.40 36.12 -4.11
C ILE A 307 -12.60 35.98 -2.60
N ALA A 308 -12.29 37.05 -1.86
CA ALA A 308 -12.49 37.09 -0.42
C ALA A 308 -13.97 36.84 -0.06
N GLY A 309 -14.23 36.00 0.95
CA GLY A 309 -15.57 35.61 1.37
C GLY A 309 -16.31 34.62 0.45
N SER A 310 -15.74 34.27 -0.70
CA SER A 310 -16.28 33.25 -1.59
C SER A 310 -15.83 31.85 -1.19
N SER A 311 -16.67 30.85 -1.47
CA SER A 311 -16.33 29.44 -1.36
C SER A 311 -15.51 28.91 -2.55
N LEU A 312 -15.34 29.74 -3.61
CA LEU A 312 -14.57 29.33 -4.80
C LEU A 312 -13.11 29.11 -4.44
N THR A 313 -12.60 27.93 -4.77
CA THR A 313 -11.20 27.55 -4.55
C THR A 313 -10.62 26.98 -5.84
N LEU A 314 -9.43 27.45 -6.19
CA LEU A 314 -8.59 26.90 -7.25
C LEU A 314 -7.50 26.05 -6.61
N ALA A 315 -7.39 24.79 -7.00
CA ALA A 315 -6.40 23.86 -6.47
C ALA A 315 -5.52 23.28 -7.60
N PRO A 316 -4.49 24.03 -8.06
CA PRO A 316 -3.52 23.56 -9.03
C PRO A 316 -2.55 22.57 -8.38
N THR A 317 -2.10 21.57 -9.15
CA THR A 317 -1.03 20.66 -8.77
C THR A 317 -0.13 20.41 -9.99
N VAL A 318 1.19 20.44 -9.77
CA VAL A 318 2.19 20.02 -10.76
C VAL A 318 3.05 18.96 -10.10
N TYR A 319 3.32 17.87 -10.82
CA TYR A 319 4.06 16.75 -10.28
C TYR A 319 4.93 16.08 -11.34
N GLY A 320 5.95 15.38 -10.86
CA GLY A 320 6.74 14.48 -11.67
C GLY A 320 7.37 13.39 -10.85
N HIS A 321 7.56 12.23 -11.46
CA HIS A 321 8.37 11.17 -10.90
C HIS A 321 9.19 10.48 -11.99
N ARG A 322 10.37 10.02 -11.59
CA ARG A 322 11.26 9.21 -12.41
C ARG A 322 11.55 7.91 -11.70
N ASN A 323 11.43 6.82 -12.43
CA ASN A 323 11.79 5.49 -11.95
C ASN A 323 12.92 4.93 -12.83
N HIS A 324 13.94 4.39 -12.19
CA HIS A 324 14.95 3.55 -12.80
C HIS A 324 14.76 2.14 -12.29
N ASP A 325 14.84 1.19 -13.20
CA ASP A 325 14.76 -0.22 -12.91
C ASP A 325 15.89 -0.91 -13.67
N HIS A 326 16.73 -1.64 -12.94
CA HIS A 326 17.81 -2.44 -13.44
C HIS A 326 17.63 -3.88 -12.97
N TYR A 327 17.26 -4.75 -13.88
CA TYR A 327 17.01 -6.15 -13.63
C TYR A 327 18.12 -7.04 -14.18
N GLN A 328 18.55 -8.04 -13.41
CA GLN A 328 19.48 -9.07 -13.81
C GLN A 328 18.84 -10.46 -13.61
N LEU A 329 18.70 -11.24 -14.67
CA LEU A 329 18.20 -12.62 -14.61
C LEU A 329 19.12 -13.52 -13.79
N THR A 330 20.43 -13.24 -13.80
CA THR A 330 21.41 -13.86 -12.94
C THR A 330 22.26 -12.76 -12.31
N ARG A 331 22.26 -12.68 -11.00
CA ARG A 331 23.00 -11.69 -10.20
C ARG A 331 24.46 -11.62 -10.62
N HIS A 332 24.98 -10.41 -10.81
CA HIS A 332 26.34 -10.10 -11.28
C HIS A 332 26.68 -10.53 -12.71
N LYS A 333 25.72 -11.04 -13.48
CA LYS A 333 25.91 -11.25 -14.92
C LYS A 333 25.30 -10.10 -15.70
N THR A 334 26.15 -9.41 -16.44
CA THR A 334 25.80 -8.25 -17.29
C THR A 334 25.59 -8.64 -18.75
N GLY A 335 24.92 -7.79 -19.50
CA GLY A 335 24.69 -7.95 -20.94
C GLY A 335 23.33 -8.52 -21.29
N ALA A 336 22.84 -8.15 -22.48
CA ALA A 336 21.52 -8.56 -22.98
C ALA A 336 21.36 -10.08 -23.10
N SER A 337 22.42 -10.79 -23.50
CA SER A 337 22.45 -12.25 -23.61
C SER A 337 22.28 -12.97 -22.28
N ASN A 338 22.60 -12.29 -21.16
CA ASN A 338 22.41 -12.78 -19.81
C ASN A 338 21.08 -12.34 -19.18
N GLY A 339 20.15 -11.74 -19.94
CA GLY A 339 18.86 -11.30 -19.47
C GLY A 339 18.90 -10.03 -18.60
N GLU A 340 19.92 -9.19 -18.77
CA GLU A 340 20.00 -7.90 -18.10
C GLU A 340 19.21 -6.84 -18.84
N ASN A 341 18.36 -6.10 -18.13
CA ASN A 341 17.53 -5.03 -18.68
C ASN A 341 17.59 -3.76 -17.83
N TYR A 342 17.48 -2.62 -18.52
CA TYR A 342 17.42 -1.30 -17.91
C TYR A 342 16.20 -0.55 -18.43
N HIS A 343 15.46 0.05 -17.51
CA HIS A 343 14.32 0.89 -17.80
C HIS A 343 14.43 2.22 -17.07
N ARG A 344 14.09 3.31 -17.75
CA ARG A 344 13.90 4.63 -17.15
C ARG A 344 12.55 5.16 -17.55
N LEU A 345 11.66 5.28 -16.61
CA LEU A 345 10.33 5.83 -16.77
C LEU A 345 10.29 7.25 -16.23
N ASP A 346 9.90 8.20 -17.06
CA ASP A 346 9.64 9.60 -16.70
C ASP A 346 8.13 9.86 -16.78
N VAL A 347 7.52 10.31 -15.70
CA VAL A 347 6.11 10.72 -15.63
C VAL A 347 6.07 12.16 -15.12
N TYR A 348 5.31 13.01 -15.80
CA TYR A 348 5.04 14.37 -15.36
C TYR A 348 3.63 14.77 -15.74
N GLY A 349 3.03 15.56 -14.87
CA GLY A 349 1.66 15.98 -15.05
C GLY A 349 1.32 17.25 -14.30
N GLY A 350 0.15 17.75 -14.62
CA GLY A 350 -0.46 18.89 -13.94
C GLY A 350 -1.96 18.72 -13.91
N SER A 351 -2.56 19.20 -12.85
CA SER A 351 -4.01 19.23 -12.69
C SER A 351 -4.47 20.58 -12.19
N LEU A 352 -5.66 20.97 -12.57
CA LEU A 352 -6.39 22.07 -11.98
C LEU A 352 -7.75 21.56 -11.53
N ASN A 353 -7.98 21.61 -10.23
CA ASN A 353 -9.27 21.32 -9.63
C ASN A 353 -9.88 22.63 -9.13
N ILE A 354 -11.09 22.93 -9.55
CA ILE A 354 -11.85 24.12 -9.18
C ILE A 354 -13.08 23.63 -8.42
N TYR A 355 -13.25 24.07 -7.18
CA TYR A 355 -14.42 23.67 -6.41
C TYR A 355 -15.05 24.85 -5.67
N PHE A 356 -16.36 24.76 -5.47
CA PHE A 356 -17.13 25.76 -4.75
C PHE A 356 -18.32 25.14 -4.04
N SER A 357 -18.80 25.80 -3.01
CA SER A 357 -20.01 25.43 -2.27
C SER A 357 -21.18 26.31 -2.70
N SER A 358 -22.35 25.69 -2.81
CA SER A 358 -23.65 26.34 -3.07
C SER A 358 -24.67 25.86 -2.04
N ILE A 359 -25.90 26.36 -2.13
CA ILE A 359 -27.02 25.88 -1.29
C ILE A 359 -27.36 24.40 -1.52
N LEU A 360 -27.02 23.86 -2.69
CA LEU A 360 -27.24 22.44 -3.05
C LEU A 360 -26.07 21.54 -2.68
N GLY A 361 -24.96 22.08 -2.19
CA GLY A 361 -23.79 21.30 -1.83
C GLY A 361 -22.49 21.77 -2.48
N LYS A 362 -21.58 20.86 -2.81
CA LYS A 362 -20.25 21.17 -3.34
C LYS A 362 -20.08 20.66 -4.78
N THR A 363 -19.64 21.54 -5.66
CA THR A 363 -19.31 21.20 -7.06
C THR A 363 -17.80 21.28 -7.26
N ALA A 364 -17.24 20.32 -7.99
CA ALA A 364 -15.86 20.32 -8.47
C ALA A 364 -15.84 20.12 -9.99
N VAL A 365 -15.02 20.90 -10.68
CA VAL A 365 -14.72 20.74 -12.11
C VAL A 365 -13.22 20.87 -12.31
N GLY A 366 -12.67 20.22 -13.32
CA GLY A 366 -11.26 20.39 -13.58
C GLY A 366 -10.73 19.53 -14.71
N ALA A 367 -9.41 19.60 -14.85
CA ALA A 367 -8.65 18.87 -15.86
C ALA A 367 -7.33 18.34 -15.30
N ASP A 368 -6.93 17.17 -15.76
CA ASP A 368 -5.62 16.58 -15.49
C ASP A 368 -4.93 16.26 -16.82
N LEU A 369 -3.66 16.57 -16.92
CA LEU A 369 -2.80 16.18 -18.04
C LEU A 369 -1.60 15.41 -17.48
N ARG A 370 -1.38 14.17 -17.99
CA ARG A 370 -0.27 13.31 -17.60
C ARG A 370 0.45 12.81 -18.82
N ARG A 371 1.77 12.93 -18.85
CA ARG A 371 2.64 12.38 -19.89
C ARG A 371 3.59 11.36 -19.29
N GLU A 372 3.69 10.22 -19.95
CA GLU A 372 4.55 9.09 -19.60
C GLU A 372 5.54 8.85 -20.74
N LYS A 373 6.80 8.60 -20.39
CA LYS A 373 7.86 8.29 -21.35
C LYS A 373 8.79 7.26 -20.73
N ILE A 374 8.92 6.10 -21.39
CA ILE A 374 9.88 5.07 -21.00
C ILE A 374 11.03 5.02 -22.01
N TYR A 375 12.26 5.06 -21.50
CA TYR A 375 13.45 4.67 -22.23
C TYR A 375 13.89 3.31 -21.73
N SER A 376 14.22 2.39 -22.63
CA SER A 376 14.44 1.00 -22.25
C SER A 376 15.47 0.33 -23.16
N THR A 377 16.06 -0.73 -22.64
CA THR A 377 16.84 -1.69 -23.45
C THR A 377 15.93 -2.75 -24.10
N ALA A 378 14.64 -2.84 -23.69
CA ALA A 378 13.73 -3.89 -24.10
C ALA A 378 12.33 -3.41 -24.51
N TYR A 379 11.80 -2.31 -23.95
CA TYR A 379 10.42 -1.86 -24.10
C TYR A 379 10.28 -0.61 -24.95
N GLY A 380 9.27 -0.59 -25.82
CA GLY A 380 9.00 0.51 -26.73
C GLY A 380 9.51 0.27 -28.16
N ASP A 381 9.31 1.28 -28.99
CA ASP A 381 9.78 1.28 -30.37
C ASP A 381 11.31 1.51 -30.44
N MET A 382 11.97 0.97 -31.44
CA MET A 382 13.40 1.17 -31.67
C MET A 382 13.65 2.64 -31.97
N LEU A 383 14.66 3.22 -31.35
CA LEU A 383 15.15 4.56 -31.64
C LEU A 383 16.17 4.52 -32.79
N ASP A 384 16.33 5.65 -33.50
CA ASP A 384 17.47 5.85 -34.35
C ASP A 384 18.78 5.89 -33.52
N GLU A 385 19.90 5.44 -34.10
CA GLU A 385 21.16 5.37 -33.33
C GLU A 385 21.60 6.73 -32.74
N SER A 386 21.29 7.83 -33.44
CA SER A 386 21.56 9.19 -33.00
C SER A 386 20.74 9.61 -31.76
N GLU A 387 19.63 8.90 -31.47
CA GLU A 387 18.75 9.16 -30.33
C GLU A 387 19.01 8.24 -29.13
N TYR A 388 19.93 7.30 -29.26
CA TYR A 388 20.31 6.40 -28.15
C TYR A 388 20.80 7.22 -26.96
N LYS A 389 20.43 6.77 -25.76
CA LYS A 389 20.80 7.45 -24.51
C LYS A 389 21.68 6.55 -23.66
N ASP A 390 22.75 7.12 -23.14
CA ASP A 390 23.67 6.42 -22.27
C ASP A 390 22.99 6.02 -20.95
N ILE A 391 23.37 4.86 -20.42
CA ILE A 391 22.96 4.38 -19.10
C ILE A 391 24.12 4.62 -18.15
N HIS A 392 23.89 5.46 -17.14
CA HIS A 392 24.93 5.79 -16.15
C HIS A 392 25.43 4.52 -15.43
N GLY A 393 26.72 4.28 -15.47
CA GLY A 393 27.34 3.11 -14.83
C GLY A 393 27.23 1.81 -15.63
N SER A 394 26.93 1.87 -16.93
CA SER A 394 26.87 0.72 -17.83
C SER A 394 27.38 1.11 -19.21
N ASP A 395 27.98 0.15 -19.94
CA ASP A 395 28.37 0.33 -21.34
C ASP A 395 27.16 0.21 -22.30
N ARG A 396 25.99 -0.12 -21.77
CA ARG A 396 24.75 -0.25 -22.54
C ARG A 396 24.07 1.10 -22.74
N LYS A 397 23.19 1.17 -23.73
CA LYS A 397 22.38 2.34 -24.06
C LYS A 397 20.89 1.98 -24.03
N TYR A 398 20.06 2.94 -23.71
CA TYR A 398 18.63 2.86 -24.00
C TYR A 398 18.44 2.99 -25.51
N THR A 399 18.00 1.91 -26.16
CA THR A 399 17.82 1.82 -27.60
C THR A 399 16.35 1.90 -28.03
N ARG A 400 15.43 1.90 -27.05
CA ARG A 400 14.00 1.90 -27.30
C ARG A 400 13.31 2.99 -26.47
N MET A 401 12.14 3.44 -26.94
CA MET A 401 11.32 4.42 -26.27
C MET A 401 9.84 4.19 -26.53
N GLY A 402 9.04 4.28 -25.45
CA GLY A 402 7.60 4.36 -25.52
C GLY A 402 7.10 5.67 -24.88
N LYS A 403 5.99 6.20 -25.38
CA LYS A 403 5.36 7.40 -24.83
C LYS A 403 3.85 7.32 -24.93
N ARG A 404 3.16 7.89 -23.95
CA ARG A 404 1.71 8.10 -24.03
C ARG A 404 1.32 9.32 -23.21
N THR A 405 0.20 9.93 -23.56
CA THR A 405 -0.36 11.09 -22.87
C THR A 405 -1.80 10.78 -22.49
N THR A 406 -2.12 11.04 -21.22
CA THR A 406 -3.50 10.93 -20.71
C THR A 406 -4.02 12.34 -20.45
N SER A 407 -5.21 12.65 -20.95
CA SER A 407 -5.94 13.87 -20.64
C SER A 407 -7.31 13.52 -20.08
N ASN A 408 -7.64 14.15 -18.96
CA ASN A 408 -8.88 13.99 -18.22
C ASN A 408 -9.59 15.32 -18.09
N PHE A 409 -10.90 15.32 -18.28
CA PHE A 409 -11.80 16.38 -17.82
C PHE A 409 -12.83 15.76 -16.89
N PHE A 410 -13.11 16.42 -15.78
CA PHE A 410 -14.07 15.90 -14.81
C PHE A 410 -15.02 16.97 -14.31
N ILE A 411 -16.20 16.49 -13.96
CA ILE A 411 -17.21 17.24 -13.20
C ILE A 411 -17.76 16.32 -12.10
N GLU A 412 -17.93 16.87 -10.92
CA GLU A 412 -18.54 16.18 -9.78
C GLU A 412 -19.40 17.16 -9.01
N HIS A 413 -20.61 16.74 -8.63
CA HIS A 413 -21.49 17.49 -7.74
C HIS A 413 -21.88 16.62 -6.55
N ASN A 414 -21.76 17.18 -5.36
CA ASN A 414 -22.08 16.54 -4.09
C ASN A 414 -23.22 17.30 -3.45
N VAL A 415 -24.45 16.77 -3.56
CA VAL A 415 -25.63 17.28 -2.87
C VAL A 415 -25.59 16.80 -1.43
N ILE A 416 -25.64 17.72 -0.47
CA ILE A 416 -25.59 17.44 0.97
C ILE A 416 -26.84 18.05 1.61
N LEU A 417 -27.79 17.21 1.99
CA LEU A 417 -29.10 17.63 2.53
C LEU A 417 -29.41 16.83 3.80
N GLY A 418 -29.24 17.45 4.97
CA GLY A 418 -29.45 16.79 6.25
C GLY A 418 -28.61 15.53 6.40
N GLY A 419 -29.27 14.37 6.55
CA GLY A 419 -28.62 13.07 6.64
C GLY A 419 -28.25 12.43 5.29
N PHE A 420 -28.63 13.02 4.14
CA PHE A 420 -28.36 12.47 2.80
C PHE A 420 -27.16 13.15 2.15
N THR A 421 -26.34 12.35 1.48
CA THR A 421 -25.33 12.83 0.54
C THR A 421 -25.45 12.06 -0.75
N LEU A 422 -25.62 12.77 -1.87
CA LEU A 422 -25.57 12.23 -3.22
C LEU A 422 -24.37 12.83 -3.94
N SER A 423 -23.43 12.03 -4.38
CA SER A 423 -22.29 12.42 -5.18
C SER A 423 -22.41 11.83 -6.57
N ALA A 424 -22.54 12.67 -7.59
CA ALA A 424 -22.60 12.26 -8.99
C ALA A 424 -21.48 12.93 -9.76
N GLY A 425 -20.84 12.20 -10.66
CA GLY A 425 -19.76 12.75 -11.46
C GLY A 425 -19.48 11.98 -12.73
N LEU A 426 -18.75 12.64 -13.61
CA LEU A 426 -18.34 12.15 -14.91
C LEU A 426 -16.87 12.50 -15.14
N LEU A 427 -16.11 11.50 -15.60
CA LEU A 427 -14.75 11.68 -16.12
C LEU A 427 -14.76 11.40 -17.62
N ALA A 428 -14.26 12.34 -18.42
CA ALA A 428 -13.90 12.15 -19.82
C ALA A 428 -12.38 11.91 -19.89
N ASN A 429 -11.98 10.72 -20.35
CA ASN A 429 -10.58 10.31 -20.44
C ASN A 429 -10.18 10.03 -21.87
N LYS A 430 -9.01 10.50 -22.27
CA LYS A 430 -8.33 10.15 -23.51
C LYS A 430 -6.90 9.73 -23.19
N ASN A 431 -6.47 8.58 -23.76
CA ASN A 431 -5.09 8.09 -23.66
C ASN A 431 -4.56 7.73 -25.03
N THR A 432 -3.48 8.39 -25.45
CA THR A 432 -2.91 8.23 -26.80
C THR A 432 -2.28 6.84 -27.04
N GLY A 433 -2.09 6.04 -26.00
CA GLY A 433 -1.62 4.65 -26.13
C GLY A 433 -2.73 3.63 -26.37
N ILE A 434 -4.01 4.07 -26.42
CA ILE A 434 -5.17 3.19 -26.60
C ILE A 434 -5.98 3.62 -27.82
N ASP A 435 -6.43 4.88 -27.80
CA ASP A 435 -7.42 5.41 -28.74
C ASP A 435 -7.27 6.94 -28.82
N SER A 436 -7.71 7.50 -29.96
CA SER A 436 -7.75 8.94 -30.19
C SER A 436 -8.98 9.63 -29.56
N ASP A 437 -9.97 8.87 -29.07
CA ASP A 437 -11.26 9.39 -28.62
C ASP A 437 -11.38 9.48 -27.11
N TYR A 438 -12.19 10.45 -26.65
CA TYR A 438 -12.58 10.52 -25.24
C TYR A 438 -13.58 9.42 -24.89
N LYS A 439 -13.31 8.72 -23.80
CA LYS A 439 -14.22 7.73 -23.20
C LYS A 439 -14.76 8.28 -21.89
N LEU A 440 -16.04 7.96 -21.59
CA LEU A 440 -16.75 8.51 -20.43
C LEU A 440 -16.86 7.48 -19.31
N TYR A 441 -16.52 7.91 -18.08
CA TYR A 441 -16.56 7.11 -16.86
C TYR A 441 -17.48 7.79 -15.84
N PRO A 442 -18.79 7.45 -15.84
CA PRO A 442 -19.73 7.95 -14.85
C PRO A 442 -19.56 7.25 -13.50
N GLY A 443 -20.00 7.92 -12.45
CA GLY A 443 -20.12 7.35 -11.12
C GLY A 443 -21.15 8.09 -10.28
N ILE A 444 -21.84 7.33 -9.45
CA ILE A 444 -22.86 7.82 -8.52
C ILE A 444 -22.61 7.12 -7.18
N ASP A 445 -22.60 7.91 -6.11
CA ASP A 445 -22.53 7.41 -4.74
C ASP A 445 -23.64 8.09 -3.92
N LEU A 446 -24.30 7.32 -3.08
CA LEU A 446 -25.36 7.76 -2.20
C LEU A 446 -25.02 7.33 -0.77
N SER A 447 -25.21 8.20 0.20
CA SER A 447 -25.25 7.80 1.60
C SER A 447 -26.42 8.43 2.33
N TYR A 448 -26.89 7.72 3.35
CA TYR A 448 -27.93 8.15 4.26
C TYR A 448 -27.54 7.88 5.70
N ARG A 449 -27.69 8.88 6.55
CA ARG A 449 -27.45 8.79 7.99
C ARG A 449 -28.80 8.89 8.71
N PRO A 450 -29.40 7.74 9.08
CA PRO A 450 -30.65 7.73 9.84
C PRO A 450 -30.48 8.25 11.27
N SER A 451 -29.26 8.21 11.80
CA SER A 451 -28.88 8.77 13.11
C SER A 451 -27.41 9.22 13.09
N GLU A 452 -26.94 9.80 14.17
CA GLU A 452 -25.54 10.21 14.33
C GLU A 452 -24.57 9.00 14.27
N ASN A 453 -25.02 7.84 14.74
CA ASN A 453 -24.22 6.62 14.81
C ASN A 453 -24.25 5.79 13.54
N TRP A 454 -25.27 5.90 12.70
CA TRP A 454 -25.46 5.04 11.54
C TRP A 454 -25.26 5.79 10.23
N LYS A 455 -24.54 5.15 9.31
CA LYS A 455 -24.41 5.56 7.92
C LYS A 455 -24.61 4.36 7.00
N LEU A 456 -25.56 4.47 6.08
CA LEU A 456 -25.78 3.51 4.99
C LEU A 456 -25.23 4.12 3.71
N PHE A 457 -24.70 3.29 2.81
CA PHE A 457 -24.23 3.78 1.52
C PHE A 457 -24.45 2.79 0.39
N ALA A 458 -24.55 3.33 -0.81
CA ALA A 458 -24.54 2.60 -2.07
C ALA A 458 -23.72 3.36 -3.10
N SER A 459 -22.96 2.66 -3.93
CA SER A 459 -22.12 3.28 -4.96
C SER A 459 -22.13 2.45 -6.24
N TRP A 460 -22.09 3.13 -7.38
CA TRP A 460 -21.85 2.56 -8.68
C TRP A 460 -20.86 3.42 -9.45
N ASN A 461 -19.76 2.82 -9.91
CA ASN A 461 -18.71 3.53 -10.60
C ASN A 461 -18.10 2.68 -11.70
N LYS A 462 -17.61 3.34 -12.76
CA LYS A 462 -16.84 2.73 -13.85
C LYS A 462 -15.37 3.14 -13.78
N ALA A 463 -14.48 2.29 -14.26
CA ALA A 463 -13.06 2.55 -14.38
C ALA A 463 -12.44 1.82 -15.59
N LEU A 464 -11.22 2.19 -15.91
CA LEU A 464 -10.42 1.63 -17.01
C LEU A 464 -8.99 1.38 -16.50
N ARG A 465 -8.35 0.31 -16.98
CA ARG A 465 -6.91 0.13 -16.87
C ARG A 465 -6.27 0.02 -18.25
N VAL A 466 -5.28 0.86 -18.50
CA VAL A 466 -4.44 0.80 -19.71
C VAL A 466 -3.40 -0.30 -19.51
N PRO A 467 -3.09 -1.16 -20.51
CA PRO A 467 -2.00 -2.12 -20.43
C PRO A 467 -0.69 -1.45 -20.03
N THR A 468 0.08 -2.08 -19.15
CA THR A 468 1.40 -1.59 -18.75
C THR A 468 2.41 -1.73 -19.89
N TYR A 469 3.55 -1.04 -19.81
CA TYR A 469 4.62 -1.25 -20.79
C TYR A 469 5.16 -2.69 -20.73
N THR A 470 5.13 -3.32 -19.55
CA THR A 470 5.44 -4.75 -19.39
C THR A 470 4.47 -5.64 -20.15
N ASP A 471 3.15 -5.43 -20.00
CA ASP A 471 2.12 -6.20 -20.70
C ASP A 471 2.31 -6.12 -22.23
N LEU A 472 2.70 -4.94 -22.74
CA LEU A 472 2.81 -4.70 -24.18
C LEU A 472 4.11 -5.23 -24.79
N TYR A 473 5.26 -5.04 -24.11
CA TYR A 473 6.57 -5.12 -24.75
C TYR A 473 7.47 -6.24 -24.23
N THR A 474 7.12 -6.91 -23.13
CA THR A 474 7.97 -7.99 -22.59
C THR A 474 8.17 -9.08 -23.65
N SER A 475 9.42 -9.45 -23.90
CA SER A 475 9.77 -10.56 -24.78
C SER A 475 11.05 -11.22 -24.28
N ASN A 476 10.91 -12.37 -23.63
CA ASN A 476 12.03 -13.16 -23.12
C ASN A 476 11.74 -14.66 -23.20
N SER A 477 12.58 -15.50 -22.59
CA SER A 477 12.45 -16.96 -22.64
C SER A 477 11.23 -17.51 -21.88
N VAL A 478 10.59 -16.72 -21.03
CA VAL A 478 9.49 -17.17 -20.14
C VAL A 478 8.20 -16.38 -20.33
N GLN A 479 8.26 -15.20 -20.96
CA GLN A 479 7.12 -14.28 -21.10
C GLN A 479 7.11 -13.61 -22.47
N GLN A 480 5.91 -13.39 -23.02
CA GLN A 480 5.67 -12.70 -24.27
C GLN A 480 4.47 -11.76 -24.11
N GLY A 481 4.72 -10.44 -24.23
CA GLY A 481 3.70 -9.39 -24.26
C GLY A 481 2.98 -9.30 -25.60
N ASP A 482 1.88 -8.54 -25.65
CA ASP A 482 1.09 -8.31 -26.87
C ASP A 482 0.74 -6.83 -27.02
N LEU A 483 1.13 -6.24 -28.16
CA LEU A 483 0.84 -4.85 -28.53
C LEU A 483 -0.65 -4.60 -28.86
N ASN A 484 -1.43 -5.66 -29.10
CA ASN A 484 -2.84 -5.57 -29.45
C ASN A 484 -3.78 -5.68 -28.24
N LEU A 485 -3.24 -5.67 -27.01
CA LEU A 485 -4.04 -5.72 -25.81
C LEU A 485 -5.04 -4.57 -25.74
N LYS A 486 -6.28 -4.93 -25.48
CA LYS A 486 -7.35 -3.96 -25.19
C LYS A 486 -7.28 -3.52 -23.74
N PRO A 487 -7.65 -2.26 -23.44
CA PRO A 487 -7.78 -1.80 -22.08
C PRO A 487 -8.84 -2.60 -21.32
N GLU A 488 -8.56 -2.93 -20.07
CA GLU A 488 -9.53 -3.50 -19.14
C GLU A 488 -10.59 -2.46 -18.76
N LYS A 489 -11.82 -2.90 -18.58
CA LYS A 489 -12.94 -2.07 -18.12
C LYS A 489 -13.58 -2.70 -16.90
N ASN A 490 -13.98 -1.88 -15.96
CA ASN A 490 -14.64 -2.31 -14.73
C ASN A 490 -15.88 -1.48 -14.46
N SER A 491 -16.92 -2.16 -13.95
CA SER A 491 -18.13 -1.56 -13.41
C SER A 491 -18.39 -2.19 -12.04
N THR A 492 -18.22 -1.40 -10.97
CA THR A 492 -18.38 -1.87 -9.60
C THR A 492 -19.63 -1.27 -8.97
N PHE A 493 -20.43 -2.13 -8.36
CA PHE A 493 -21.51 -1.79 -7.44
C PHE A 493 -21.11 -2.18 -6.02
N LYS A 494 -21.27 -1.29 -5.05
CA LYS A 494 -20.92 -1.52 -3.65
C LYS A 494 -22.00 -0.94 -2.74
N VAL A 495 -22.40 -1.70 -1.72
CA VAL A 495 -23.32 -1.27 -0.67
C VAL A 495 -22.71 -1.55 0.69
N GLY A 496 -23.13 -0.84 1.70
CA GLY A 496 -22.73 -1.14 3.06
C GLY A 496 -23.31 -0.23 4.12
N SER A 497 -22.89 -0.49 5.33
CA SER A 497 -23.27 0.28 6.51
C SER A 497 -22.09 0.47 7.43
N GLN A 498 -22.07 1.59 8.11
CA GLN A 498 -21.15 1.91 9.18
C GLN A 498 -21.97 2.25 10.44
N TYR A 499 -21.55 1.67 11.55
CA TYR A 499 -22.01 2.05 12.88
C TYR A 499 -20.85 2.58 13.68
N ARG A 500 -21.03 3.71 14.34
CA ARG A 500 -19.97 4.33 15.13
C ARG A 500 -20.54 4.86 16.45
N SER A 501 -19.90 4.46 17.54
CA SER A 501 -20.19 4.94 18.90
C SER A 501 -18.89 5.15 19.67
N GLU A 502 -18.98 5.58 20.92
CA GLU A 502 -17.79 5.79 21.77
C GLU A 502 -16.96 4.51 21.96
N TRP A 503 -17.58 3.33 21.98
CA TRP A 503 -16.92 2.06 22.26
C TRP A 503 -16.86 1.09 21.06
N LEU A 504 -17.64 1.36 19.99
CA LEU A 504 -17.73 0.47 18.83
C LEU A 504 -17.68 1.24 17.52
N ASP A 505 -16.77 0.85 16.64
CA ASP A 505 -16.77 1.22 15.21
C ASP A 505 -16.87 -0.05 14.39
N ALA A 506 -17.92 -0.18 13.58
CA ALA A 506 -18.20 -1.36 12.78
C ALA A 506 -18.57 -0.96 11.35
N ASN A 507 -17.91 -1.59 10.37
CA ASN A 507 -18.16 -1.42 8.95
C ASN A 507 -18.56 -2.77 8.35
N LEU A 508 -19.65 -2.79 7.59
CA LEU A 508 -20.06 -3.92 6.76
C LEU A 508 -20.22 -3.43 5.34
N SER A 509 -19.61 -4.13 4.38
CA SER A 509 -19.82 -3.82 2.97
C SER A 509 -19.88 -5.08 2.11
N ALA A 510 -20.61 -5.00 1.01
CA ALA A 510 -20.64 -6.01 -0.04
C ALA A 510 -20.48 -5.33 -1.40
N PHE A 511 -19.84 -6.03 -2.33
CA PHE A 511 -19.59 -5.50 -3.66
C PHE A 511 -19.80 -6.56 -4.75
N TYR A 512 -20.10 -6.08 -5.93
CA TYR A 512 -20.06 -6.82 -7.19
C TYR A 512 -19.32 -5.97 -8.22
N SER A 513 -18.30 -6.56 -8.84
CA SER A 513 -17.44 -5.91 -9.84
C SER A 513 -17.42 -6.74 -11.11
N LYS A 514 -17.89 -6.16 -12.22
CA LYS A 514 -17.84 -6.77 -13.54
C LYS A 514 -16.65 -6.22 -14.32
N GLY A 515 -15.62 -7.06 -14.49
CA GLY A 515 -14.46 -6.78 -15.31
C GLY A 515 -14.61 -7.35 -16.73
N THR A 516 -14.26 -6.59 -17.76
CA THR A 516 -14.24 -7.03 -19.15
C THR A 516 -12.91 -6.69 -19.82
N ASP A 517 -12.52 -7.46 -20.82
CA ASP A 517 -11.23 -7.36 -21.47
C ASP A 517 -10.04 -7.51 -20.49
N MET A 518 -10.21 -8.31 -19.42
CA MET A 518 -9.22 -8.48 -18.36
C MET A 518 -7.92 -9.02 -18.90
N ILE A 519 -6.80 -8.49 -18.42
CA ILE A 519 -5.45 -8.87 -18.89
C ILE A 519 -4.80 -9.77 -17.86
N ASP A 520 -4.24 -10.88 -18.32
CA ASP A 520 -3.39 -11.73 -17.50
C ASP A 520 -2.28 -12.39 -18.33
N TRP A 521 -1.27 -12.88 -17.63
CA TRP A 521 -0.20 -13.70 -18.16
C TRP A 521 -0.59 -15.17 -18.02
N VAL A 522 -0.77 -15.86 -19.16
CA VAL A 522 -1.33 -17.22 -19.15
C VAL A 522 -0.49 -18.21 -19.96
N TYR A 523 -0.53 -19.46 -19.55
CA TYR A 523 -0.28 -20.59 -20.42
C TYR A 523 -1.61 -21.00 -21.05
N GLU A 524 -1.68 -21.00 -22.38
CA GLU A 524 -2.90 -21.41 -23.09
C GLU A 524 -3.06 -22.92 -23.07
N THR A 525 -1.95 -23.68 -23.15
CA THR A 525 -1.94 -25.15 -23.10
C THR A 525 -0.88 -25.66 -22.12
N GLN A 526 -0.89 -26.96 -21.84
CA GLN A 526 0.14 -27.61 -21.01
C GLN A 526 1.52 -27.58 -21.68
N GLU A 527 1.57 -27.57 -23.01
CA GLU A 527 2.79 -27.53 -23.81
C GLU A 527 3.34 -26.11 -23.97
N SER A 528 2.62 -25.08 -23.54
CA SER A 528 3.09 -23.70 -23.62
C SER A 528 4.42 -23.55 -22.88
N THR A 529 5.41 -22.96 -23.56
CA THR A 529 6.76 -22.73 -23.01
C THR A 529 6.93 -21.37 -22.39
N LYS A 530 6.01 -20.42 -22.70
CA LYS A 530 6.01 -19.04 -22.23
C LYS A 530 4.62 -18.64 -21.76
N TYR A 531 4.57 -17.74 -20.80
CA TYR A 531 3.37 -16.99 -20.48
C TYR A 531 3.13 -15.93 -21.55
N HIS A 532 1.91 -15.84 -22.07
CA HIS A 532 1.48 -14.79 -22.98
C HIS A 532 0.58 -13.80 -22.24
N ALA A 533 0.81 -12.50 -22.44
CA ALA A 533 -0.11 -11.47 -21.99
C ALA A 533 -1.32 -11.45 -22.94
N LEU A 534 -2.51 -11.73 -22.41
CA LEU A 534 -3.73 -11.82 -23.21
C LEU A 534 -4.90 -11.14 -22.49
N ASN A 535 -5.87 -10.66 -23.29
CA ASN A 535 -7.19 -10.36 -22.75
C ASN A 535 -7.93 -11.69 -22.51
N ILE A 536 -8.14 -12.06 -21.26
CA ILE A 536 -8.70 -13.35 -20.82
C ILE A 536 -10.23 -13.38 -20.75
N GLY A 537 -10.92 -12.31 -21.17
CA GLY A 537 -12.38 -12.24 -21.18
C GLY A 537 -12.97 -11.49 -19.98
N GLU A 538 -14.08 -11.99 -19.45
CA GLU A 538 -14.76 -11.41 -18.28
C GLU A 538 -14.26 -12.03 -16.99
N LEU A 539 -14.07 -11.20 -15.98
CA LEU A 539 -13.74 -11.59 -14.62
C LEU A 539 -14.66 -10.83 -13.66
N ASN A 540 -15.57 -11.55 -13.04
CA ASN A 540 -16.55 -10.98 -12.14
C ASN A 540 -16.17 -11.31 -10.70
N ASN A 541 -15.93 -10.29 -9.89
CA ASN A 541 -15.61 -10.44 -8.48
C ASN A 541 -16.82 -10.04 -7.64
N MET A 542 -17.20 -10.88 -6.69
CA MET A 542 -18.18 -10.53 -5.66
C MET A 542 -17.59 -10.84 -4.29
N GLY A 543 -17.98 -10.06 -3.30
CA GLY A 543 -17.47 -10.28 -1.96
C GLY A 543 -18.14 -9.40 -0.93
N PHE A 544 -17.74 -9.64 0.31
CA PHE A 544 -18.12 -8.79 1.43
C PHE A 544 -16.96 -8.66 2.41
N SER A 545 -16.97 -7.58 3.16
CA SER A 545 -16.04 -7.35 4.27
C SER A 545 -16.79 -6.87 5.51
N VAL A 546 -16.28 -7.31 6.67
CA VAL A 546 -16.72 -6.86 8.00
C VAL A 546 -15.47 -6.40 8.73
N GLU A 547 -15.52 -5.20 9.28
CA GLU A 547 -14.48 -4.64 10.14
C GLU A 547 -15.11 -4.13 11.41
N THR A 548 -14.51 -4.45 12.54
CA THR A 548 -15.03 -4.03 13.83
C THR A 548 -13.87 -3.65 14.74
N THR A 549 -13.94 -2.46 15.31
CA THR A 549 -13.05 -1.99 16.36
C THR A 549 -13.84 -1.78 17.63
N ILE A 550 -13.51 -2.53 18.68
CA ILE A 550 -14.10 -2.42 20.00
C ILE A 550 -13.07 -1.73 20.90
N LYS A 551 -13.40 -0.55 21.40
CA LYS A 551 -12.60 0.20 22.39
C LYS A 551 -12.93 -0.34 23.76
N LEU A 552 -12.19 -1.36 24.19
CA LEU A 552 -12.45 -2.10 25.42
C LEU A 552 -12.26 -1.24 26.68
N ASN A 553 -11.33 -0.28 26.65
CA ASN A 553 -11.14 0.69 27.69
C ASN A 553 -12.35 1.61 27.93
N ASN A 554 -13.12 1.93 26.87
CA ASN A 554 -14.34 2.73 26.98
C ASN A 554 -15.53 1.89 27.47
N LEU A 555 -15.57 0.61 27.10
CA LEU A 555 -16.61 -0.34 27.51
C LEU A 555 -16.38 -0.85 28.95
N LEU A 556 -15.14 -1.13 29.32
CA LEU A 556 -14.71 -1.70 30.58
C LEU A 556 -13.50 -0.91 31.13
N PRO A 557 -13.68 0.25 31.76
CA PRO A 557 -12.60 1.17 32.13
C PRO A 557 -11.52 0.60 33.07
N THR A 558 -11.85 -0.45 33.82
CA THR A 558 -10.91 -1.10 34.77
C THR A 558 -10.07 -2.21 34.15
N THR A 559 -10.33 -2.59 32.90
CA THR A 559 -9.57 -3.65 32.23
C THR A 559 -8.23 -3.13 31.71
N PRO A 560 -7.17 -3.97 31.72
CA PRO A 560 -5.93 -3.64 31.00
C PRO A 560 -6.08 -3.74 29.46
N LEU A 561 -7.19 -4.32 28.96
CA LEU A 561 -7.46 -4.43 27.55
C LEU A 561 -7.88 -3.07 26.98
N GLU A 562 -7.20 -2.61 25.93
CA GLU A 562 -7.46 -1.29 25.36
C GLU A 562 -8.38 -1.39 24.16
N ARG A 563 -8.07 -2.29 23.21
CA ARG A 563 -8.76 -2.34 21.93
C ARG A 563 -8.71 -3.75 21.31
N LEU A 564 -9.82 -4.16 20.72
CA LEU A 564 -9.91 -5.36 19.90
C LEU A 564 -10.37 -4.95 18.49
N LYS A 565 -9.55 -5.26 17.46
CA LYS A 565 -9.92 -5.10 16.07
C LYS A 565 -10.15 -6.46 15.43
N LEU A 566 -11.24 -6.60 14.70
CA LEU A 566 -11.60 -7.80 13.95
C LEU A 566 -11.88 -7.40 12.50
N GLY A 567 -11.30 -8.13 11.57
CA GLY A 567 -11.54 -7.96 10.14
C GLY A 567 -11.78 -9.30 9.47
N TYR A 568 -12.77 -9.36 8.59
CA TYR A 568 -12.99 -10.52 7.73
C TYR A 568 -13.41 -10.08 6.34
N ALA A 569 -12.76 -10.63 5.31
CA ALA A 569 -13.13 -10.47 3.91
C ALA A 569 -13.32 -11.82 3.24
N TYR A 570 -14.34 -11.90 2.42
CA TYR A 570 -14.61 -13.01 1.51
C TYR A 570 -14.75 -12.48 0.09
N ILE A 571 -14.08 -13.16 -0.84
CA ILE A 571 -14.13 -12.84 -2.28
C ILE A 571 -14.38 -14.14 -3.05
N ASP A 572 -15.31 -14.10 -3.97
CA ASP A 572 -15.53 -15.13 -4.97
C ASP A 572 -15.38 -14.52 -6.37
N GLN A 573 -14.79 -15.30 -7.27
CA GLN A 573 -14.44 -14.85 -8.60
C GLN A 573 -15.01 -15.83 -9.64
N ASP A 574 -15.78 -15.29 -10.60
CA ASP A 574 -16.33 -16.02 -11.74
C ASP A 574 -15.61 -15.55 -13.01
N HIS A 575 -14.96 -16.47 -13.71
CA HIS A 575 -14.21 -16.21 -14.94
C HIS A 575 -14.95 -16.79 -16.14
N LYS A 576 -15.24 -15.94 -17.15
CA LYS A 576 -15.89 -16.31 -18.41
C LYS A 576 -14.98 -15.95 -19.57
N THR A 577 -14.58 -16.95 -20.33
CA THR A 577 -13.71 -16.78 -21.49
C THR A 577 -14.03 -17.80 -22.57
N ASP A 578 -13.88 -17.37 -23.82
CA ASP A 578 -13.94 -18.26 -24.99
C ASP A 578 -12.55 -18.85 -25.32
N ARG A 579 -11.52 -18.50 -24.52
CA ARG A 579 -10.14 -18.96 -24.72
C ARG A 579 -9.82 -20.13 -23.82
N GLN A 580 -8.99 -21.04 -24.28
CA GLN A 580 -8.40 -22.06 -23.42
C GLN A 580 -7.31 -21.42 -22.56
N ILE A 581 -7.40 -21.57 -21.24
CA ILE A 581 -6.40 -21.12 -20.27
C ILE A 581 -6.03 -22.32 -19.40
N PHE A 582 -4.81 -22.81 -19.58
CA PHE A 582 -4.27 -23.89 -18.74
C PHE A 582 -3.79 -23.39 -17.39
N LYS A 583 -3.12 -22.21 -17.37
CA LYS A 583 -2.59 -21.59 -16.15
C LYS A 583 -2.58 -20.08 -16.24
N SER A 584 -3.07 -19.43 -15.20
CA SER A 584 -3.00 -17.97 -14.97
C SER A 584 -1.86 -17.68 -14.00
N LEU A 585 -1.22 -16.51 -14.17
CA LEU A 585 -0.12 -16.11 -13.30
C LEU A 585 -0.58 -15.20 -12.15
N TYR A 586 -1.56 -14.33 -12.39
CA TYR A 586 -1.98 -13.33 -11.42
C TYR A 586 -3.49 -13.26 -11.17
N ALA A 587 -4.29 -13.16 -12.23
CA ALA A 587 -5.70 -12.80 -12.12
C ALA A 587 -6.55 -13.85 -11.37
N LEU A 588 -6.22 -15.13 -11.51
CA LEU A 588 -6.94 -16.23 -10.86
C LEU A 588 -6.32 -16.67 -9.51
N GLU A 589 -5.24 -16.02 -9.07
CA GLU A 589 -4.59 -16.27 -7.77
C GLU A 589 -5.04 -15.28 -6.70
N TYR A 590 -6.33 -15.09 -6.52
CA TYR A 590 -6.87 -14.12 -5.57
C TYR A 590 -6.97 -14.66 -4.14
N LEU A 591 -7.03 -13.75 -3.17
CA LEU A 591 -7.24 -14.04 -1.76
C LEU A 591 -8.74 -14.23 -1.50
N ARG A 592 -9.18 -15.50 -1.31
CA ARG A 592 -10.59 -15.83 -1.11
C ARG A 592 -11.10 -15.49 0.27
N HIS A 593 -10.31 -15.82 1.29
CA HIS A 593 -10.63 -15.54 2.68
C HIS A 593 -9.48 -14.84 3.36
N LYS A 594 -9.79 -13.81 4.12
CA LYS A 594 -8.87 -13.13 5.02
C LYS A 594 -9.56 -12.85 6.34
N PHE A 595 -8.96 -13.30 7.43
CA PHE A 595 -9.36 -12.95 8.79
C PHE A 595 -8.20 -12.29 9.51
N THR A 596 -8.47 -11.20 10.21
CA THR A 596 -7.50 -10.49 11.05
C THR A 596 -8.11 -10.26 12.43
N CYS A 597 -7.29 -10.43 13.47
CA CYS A 597 -7.66 -10.12 14.84
C CYS A 597 -6.48 -9.45 15.51
N THR A 598 -6.63 -8.21 15.96
CA THR A 598 -5.61 -7.48 16.70
C THR A 598 -6.11 -7.10 18.09
N LEU A 599 -5.35 -7.47 19.10
CA LEU A 599 -5.62 -7.16 20.49
C LEU A 599 -4.52 -6.26 21.04
N ASP A 600 -4.90 -5.07 21.49
CA ASP A 600 -4.02 -4.13 22.17
C ASP A 600 -4.35 -4.12 23.67
N HIS A 601 -3.32 -4.18 24.50
CA HIS A 601 -3.50 -4.11 25.94
C HIS A 601 -2.32 -3.43 26.64
N ARG A 602 -2.59 -2.85 27.79
CA ARG A 602 -1.58 -2.26 28.67
C ARG A 602 -1.10 -3.32 29.65
N ILE A 603 0.20 -3.54 29.70
CA ILE A 603 0.81 -4.44 30.67
C ILE A 603 1.00 -3.69 32.00
N TRP A 604 1.62 -2.51 31.94
CA TRP A 604 1.92 -1.71 33.12
C TRP A 604 2.32 -0.28 32.73
N ARG A 605 1.69 0.75 33.29
CA ARG A 605 1.99 2.17 33.01
C ARG A 605 2.12 2.47 31.50
N GLN A 606 3.33 2.70 31.02
CA GLN A 606 3.70 3.03 29.64
C GLN A 606 4.10 1.78 28.81
N LEU A 607 4.01 0.59 29.42
CA LEU A 607 4.32 -0.66 28.75
C LEU A 607 3.04 -1.24 28.14
N HIS A 608 3.00 -1.31 26.82
CA HIS A 608 1.87 -1.81 26.05
C HIS A 608 2.28 -3.03 25.22
N ALA A 609 1.33 -3.86 24.91
CA ALA A 609 1.50 -4.95 23.96
C ALA A 609 0.39 -4.95 22.91
N SER A 610 0.73 -5.39 21.72
CA SER A 610 -0.17 -5.58 20.60
C SER A 610 0.09 -6.95 19.98
N TRP A 611 -0.96 -7.73 19.78
CA TRP A 611 -0.94 -9.06 19.18
C TRP A 611 -1.83 -9.07 17.96
N SER A 612 -1.31 -9.57 16.83
CA SER A 612 -2.05 -9.65 15.59
C SER A 612 -2.05 -11.07 15.05
N LEU A 613 -3.23 -11.64 14.90
CA LEU A 613 -3.45 -12.94 14.28
C LEU A 613 -4.06 -12.73 12.91
N ARG A 614 -3.50 -13.38 11.90
CA ARG A 614 -3.99 -13.35 10.53
C ARG A 614 -4.13 -14.75 9.99
N TRP A 615 -5.33 -15.09 9.49
CA TRP A 615 -5.60 -16.30 8.74
C TRP A 615 -5.99 -15.93 7.31
N GLN A 616 -5.43 -16.66 6.34
CA GLN A 616 -5.63 -16.38 4.92
C GLN A 616 -5.78 -17.68 4.13
N GLN A 617 -6.67 -17.65 3.13
CA GLN A 617 -6.81 -18.71 2.13
C GLN A 617 -6.81 -18.09 0.73
N ARG A 618 -5.81 -18.46 -0.05
CA ARG A 618 -5.64 -18.06 -1.45
C ARG A 618 -6.08 -19.19 -2.36
N MET A 619 -6.65 -18.85 -3.51
CA MET A 619 -7.04 -19.81 -4.55
C MET A 619 -5.82 -20.30 -5.34
N ASN A 620 -6.06 -21.24 -6.26
CA ASN A 620 -5.04 -21.81 -7.17
C ASN A 620 -3.97 -22.67 -6.47
N GLY A 621 -4.42 -23.55 -5.55
CA GLY A 621 -3.58 -24.60 -4.94
C GLY A 621 -2.74 -24.16 -3.73
N TYR A 622 -2.93 -22.94 -3.23
CA TYR A 622 -2.27 -22.51 -1.99
C TYR A 622 -2.95 -23.11 -0.76
N HIS A 623 -2.13 -23.55 0.20
CA HIS A 623 -2.64 -24.00 1.50
C HIS A 623 -2.97 -22.79 2.38
N PRO A 624 -4.12 -22.81 3.09
CA PRO A 624 -4.42 -21.78 4.08
C PRO A 624 -3.37 -21.77 5.19
N TYR A 625 -3.09 -20.60 5.73
CA TYR A 625 -2.15 -20.45 6.83
C TYR A 625 -2.64 -19.46 7.88
N THR A 626 -2.14 -19.65 9.11
CA THR A 626 -2.35 -18.73 10.24
C THR A 626 -1.00 -18.20 10.70
N LYS A 627 -0.94 -16.90 10.92
CA LYS A 627 0.25 -16.18 11.36
C LYS A 627 -0.07 -15.38 12.61
N LEU A 628 0.80 -15.45 13.61
CA LEU A 628 0.73 -14.64 14.82
C LEU A 628 1.95 -13.73 14.88
N ASP A 629 1.70 -12.44 15.06
CA ASP A 629 2.69 -11.38 15.23
C ASP A 629 2.49 -10.71 16.59
N GLY A 630 3.55 -10.14 17.17
CA GLY A 630 3.47 -9.47 18.47
C GLY A 630 4.45 -8.30 18.57
N LYS A 631 4.08 -7.28 19.34
CA LYS A 631 4.92 -6.13 19.67
C LYS A 631 4.70 -5.74 21.13
N ILE A 632 5.79 -5.56 21.83
CA ILE A 632 5.81 -5.00 23.18
C ILE A 632 6.56 -3.68 23.09
N MET A 633 5.98 -2.60 23.63
CA MET A 633 6.57 -1.27 23.55
C MET A 633 6.44 -0.52 24.86
N TRP A 634 7.50 0.21 25.20
CA TRP A 634 7.53 1.23 26.23
C TRP A 634 7.45 2.60 25.56
N ASP A 635 6.39 3.34 25.83
CA ASP A 635 6.09 4.61 25.14
C ASP A 635 6.17 5.79 26.12
N ALA A 636 7.32 6.42 26.17
CA ALA A 636 7.55 7.64 26.94
C ALA A 636 7.45 8.89 26.03
N ASN A 637 7.31 10.08 26.63
CA ASN A 637 7.13 11.34 25.89
C ASN A 637 8.29 11.62 24.92
N SER A 638 9.53 11.44 25.39
CA SER A 638 10.75 11.78 24.64
C SER A 638 11.36 10.58 23.92
N TYR A 639 10.94 9.35 24.26
CA TYR A 639 11.48 8.16 23.60
C TYR A 639 10.46 7.01 23.57
N ASN A 640 10.66 6.10 22.65
CA ASN A 640 9.91 4.86 22.54
C ASN A 640 10.92 3.71 22.32
N ILE A 641 10.73 2.62 23.04
CA ILE A 641 11.51 1.39 22.88
C ILE A 641 10.53 0.26 22.57
N TYR A 642 10.86 -0.58 21.61
CA TYR A 642 10.02 -1.73 21.30
C TYR A 642 10.82 -2.99 20.96
N VAL A 643 10.18 -4.11 21.17
CA VAL A 643 10.56 -5.41 20.59
C VAL A 643 9.34 -5.94 19.87
N MET A 644 9.51 -6.39 18.64
CA MET A 644 8.45 -7.03 17.86
C MET A 644 8.94 -8.32 17.22
N ALA A 645 8.01 -9.23 17.02
CA ALA A 645 8.25 -10.49 16.32
C ALA A 645 7.14 -10.71 15.27
N ASP A 646 7.57 -10.89 14.04
CA ASP A 646 6.74 -11.32 12.92
C ASP A 646 6.78 -12.85 12.85
N ASN A 647 5.63 -13.49 12.59
CA ASN A 647 5.51 -14.95 12.47
C ASN A 647 6.06 -15.72 13.68
N ILE A 648 5.61 -15.38 14.89
CA ILE A 648 6.04 -16.01 16.17
C ILE A 648 5.92 -17.55 16.12
N THR A 649 4.93 -18.05 15.40
CA THR A 649 4.67 -19.49 15.25
C THR A 649 5.66 -20.18 14.31
N CYS A 650 6.60 -19.47 13.69
CA CYS A 650 7.54 -20.00 12.69
C CYS A 650 6.84 -20.78 11.56
N HIS A 651 5.62 -20.38 11.20
CA HIS A 651 4.86 -21.09 10.18
C HIS A 651 5.51 -20.91 8.80
N ARG A 652 5.65 -21.99 8.04
CA ARG A 652 6.15 -21.95 6.66
C ARG A 652 4.98 -21.75 5.71
N TYR A 653 4.98 -20.67 4.95
CA TYR A 653 3.90 -20.35 4.01
C TYR A 653 4.43 -19.71 2.72
N TYR A 654 3.55 -19.60 1.75
CA TYR A 654 3.80 -19.03 0.43
C TYR A 654 2.70 -18.01 0.12
N ASP A 655 3.09 -16.81 -0.29
CA ASP A 655 2.14 -15.76 -0.72
C ASP A 655 2.04 -15.66 -2.24
N LEU A 656 3.11 -16.06 -2.95
CA LEU A 656 3.18 -15.98 -4.40
C LEU A 656 4.04 -17.12 -4.95
N GLY A 657 3.49 -17.93 -5.87
CA GLY A 657 4.20 -18.97 -6.60
C GLY A 657 5.03 -19.87 -5.69
N GLY A 658 6.29 -20.11 -6.07
CA GLY A 658 7.25 -20.89 -5.30
C GLY A 658 8.06 -20.08 -4.27
N VAL A 659 7.72 -18.81 -4.02
CA VAL A 659 8.50 -17.93 -3.12
C VAL A 659 8.14 -18.20 -1.67
N LYS A 660 9.03 -18.92 -0.99
CA LYS A 660 8.90 -19.21 0.44
C LYS A 660 9.03 -17.95 1.27
N GLN A 661 8.14 -17.79 2.26
CA GLN A 661 8.20 -16.70 3.20
C GLN A 661 9.11 -17.01 4.39
N PRO A 662 9.74 -15.99 5.02
CA PRO A 662 10.59 -16.17 6.20
C PRO A 662 9.84 -16.83 7.36
N GLY A 663 10.60 -17.47 8.24
CA GLY A 663 10.12 -17.90 9.55
C GLY A 663 9.94 -16.71 10.50
N MET A 664 10.16 -16.91 11.80
CA MET A 664 10.09 -15.85 12.78
C MET A 664 11.16 -14.77 12.51
N TRP A 665 10.74 -13.50 12.53
CA TRP A 665 11.60 -12.34 12.36
C TRP A 665 11.45 -11.41 13.57
N VAL A 666 12.49 -11.31 14.38
CA VAL A 666 12.49 -10.47 15.59
C VAL A 666 13.22 -9.16 15.31
N MET A 667 12.65 -8.06 15.76
CA MET A 667 13.23 -6.71 15.67
C MET A 667 13.14 -6.01 17.02
N ALA A 668 14.14 -5.24 17.35
CA ALA A 668 14.11 -4.28 18.47
C ALA A 668 14.44 -2.89 17.94
N GLY A 669 13.82 -1.87 18.50
CA GLY A 669 14.02 -0.50 18.07
C GLY A 669 13.89 0.54 19.18
N LEU A 670 14.55 1.66 18.95
CA LEU A 670 14.55 2.85 19.80
C LEU A 670 14.24 4.07 18.94
N THR A 671 13.31 4.90 19.40
CA THR A 671 13.06 6.23 18.82
C THR A 671 13.24 7.28 19.88
N ILE A 672 13.97 8.34 19.59
CA ILE A 672 14.18 9.51 20.45
C ILE A 672 13.55 10.73 19.79
N LYS A 673 12.84 11.54 20.57
CA LYS A 673 12.20 12.80 20.14
C LYS A 673 12.82 13.94 20.95
N ILE A 674 13.37 14.93 20.28
CA ILE A 674 13.95 16.15 20.84
C ILE A 674 13.14 17.31 20.28
N GLN A 675 12.43 18.04 21.15
CA GLN A 675 11.59 19.19 20.79
C GLN A 675 12.22 20.47 21.33
#